data_1bfa0f5b87a226306a30400b17bb9ad8
#
_entry.id   1bfa0f5b87a226306a30400b17bb9ad8
#
_cell.length_a   1.000
_cell.length_b   1.000
_cell.length_c   1.000
_cell.angle_alpha   90.00
_cell.angle_beta   90.00
_cell.angle_gamma   90.00
#
_symmetry.space_group_name_H-M   'P 1'
#
loop_
_entity.id
_entity.type
_entity.pdbx_description
1 polymer ?
#
loop_
_entity_poly.entity_id
_entity_poly.type
_entity_poly.pdbx_seq_one_letter_code
_entity_poly.pdbx_strand_id
1 'polypeptide(L)'
;MRKYLSLVLILSLIGSVLINVPKKAEAADYNYGEALQKAIMFYEFQRSGKLPENKRDNWRGDSGLEDGADVGLDLTGGWYDAGDHVKFNLPMAYSQAMLAWAVYEAEDALERSGQLGYLLDAIKWVSDYLIKCHPSANVFYYQVGDGNLDHSWWGPAEVMQMKRPSYKVDLSSPGSTVVAEAAAALASAAVVFADRDPSYAATCIRHAKELYNFAEVTKSDSGYTAANGFYTSHSGFYDELSWAGVWLYLATGDETYLDKAEQYVAYWGTEPQTDIISYKWAHCWDDVHYGACLLLAKITNKQVYKDAIERHLDYWSVGYNGERINYTPKGLAYLDTWGALRYATTTAFLASVYADWEGCSSEKANIYNAFAKQQIDYALGSSGRSFVVGFGVNPPKRPHHRTAHSSWADSMNTPNYHRHVLIGALVGGPGSDDSYTDDVSNYVNNEVACDYNAGFVGALAKMYEDYGGTPIPNLTAFEEITNDEFFVMAGINAQGQNFIEIKALLHNQSGWPARIGDKLSFRYFIDLTEVIEAGYGVNDITISTNYNSGAKVTGPHPWNVAENIYYIDVDFTGTKIYPGGQSAYRKEVQFRIAAPMNTNFWNNDNDYSFKDIKGVSSGNTVKTVYIPVYDDGVLVFGQEP
;
A
#
# COMPACT_ATOMS: atom_id res chain seq x y z
N MET A 1 -41.26 38.63 49.36
CA MET A 1 -41.24 38.07 48.00
C MET A 1 -39.83 37.94 47.37
N ARG A 2 -38.74 38.16 48.09
CA ARG A 2 -37.35 38.00 47.54
C ARG A 2 -36.62 36.74 48.03
N LYS A 3 -37.18 35.90 48.89
CA LYS A 3 -36.58 34.67 49.41
C LYS A 3 -37.04 33.37 48.72
N TYR A 4 -38.06 33.43 47.88
CA TYR A 4 -38.58 32.25 47.18
C TYR A 4 -38.09 32.15 45.71
N LEU A 5 -37.47 33.21 45.13
CA LEU A 5 -36.91 33.20 43.80
C LEU A 5 -35.51 32.53 43.74
N SER A 6 -34.78 32.50 44.86
CA SER A 6 -33.46 31.90 44.93
C SER A 6 -33.47 30.38 45.09
N LEU A 7 -34.62 29.79 45.54
CA LEU A 7 -34.71 28.34 45.74
C LEU A 7 -35.17 27.61 44.47
N VAL A 8 -35.87 28.30 43.56
CA VAL A 8 -36.28 27.76 42.27
C VAL A 8 -35.15 27.76 41.26
N LEU A 9 -34.19 28.71 41.35
CA LEU A 9 -33.00 28.72 40.47
C LEU A 9 -31.94 27.68 40.87
N ILE A 10 -31.89 27.25 42.13
CA ILE A 10 -30.97 26.22 42.60
C ILE A 10 -31.50 24.82 42.27
N LEU A 11 -32.79 24.61 42.20
CA LEU A 11 -33.39 23.32 41.76
C LEU A 11 -33.36 23.13 40.24
N SER A 12 -33.28 24.19 39.44
CA SER A 12 -33.15 24.08 37.98
C SER A 12 -31.71 23.88 37.52
N LEU A 13 -30.67 24.11 38.36
CA LEU A 13 -29.27 23.84 38.09
C LEU A 13 -28.80 22.44 38.53
N ILE A 14 -29.63 21.70 39.26
CA ILE A 14 -29.30 20.30 39.67
C ILE A 14 -29.89 19.26 38.71
N GLY A 15 -30.74 19.70 37.77
CA GLY A 15 -31.43 18.81 36.80
C GLY A 15 -30.70 18.53 35.50
N SER A 16 -29.50 19.04 35.28
CA SER A 16 -28.77 18.87 34.01
C SER A 16 -27.32 18.42 34.13
N VAL A 17 -26.93 17.79 35.24
CA VAL A 17 -25.78 16.89 35.21
C VAL A 17 -26.29 15.54 34.72
N LEU A 18 -26.41 15.38 33.42
CA LEU A 18 -26.41 14.06 32.79
C LEU A 18 -25.09 13.42 33.20
N ILE A 19 -25.14 12.57 34.23
CA ILE A 19 -24.07 11.64 34.52
C ILE A 19 -24.00 10.78 33.27
N ASN A 20 -23.04 11.08 32.38
CA ASN A 20 -22.57 10.11 31.42
C ASN A 20 -21.99 8.95 32.26
N VAL A 21 -22.82 7.98 32.60
CA VAL A 21 -22.35 6.71 33.12
C VAL A 21 -21.59 6.08 31.96
N PRO A 22 -20.29 5.90 32.05
CA PRO A 22 -19.56 5.22 30.98
C PRO A 22 -20.26 3.86 30.77
N LYS A 23 -20.74 3.61 29.56
CA LYS A 23 -21.30 2.31 29.15
C LYS A 23 -20.24 1.28 29.56
N LYS A 24 -20.59 0.36 30.41
CA LYS A 24 -19.66 -0.69 30.86
C LYS A 24 -19.30 -1.45 29.58
N ALA A 25 -18.05 -1.30 29.14
CA ALA A 25 -17.58 -2.02 27.97
C ALA A 25 -17.82 -3.51 28.20
N GLU A 26 -18.54 -4.17 27.31
CA GLU A 26 -18.55 -5.62 27.24
C GLU A 26 -17.12 -6.09 26.96
N ALA A 27 -16.75 -7.25 27.51
CA ALA A 27 -15.40 -7.79 27.24
C ALA A 27 -15.21 -7.99 25.73
N ALA A 28 -14.17 -7.39 25.17
CA ALA A 28 -13.86 -7.53 23.75
C ALA A 28 -13.49 -8.99 23.42
N ASP A 29 -14.11 -9.57 22.40
CA ASP A 29 -13.73 -10.90 21.90
C ASP A 29 -12.38 -10.86 21.19
N TYR A 30 -12.02 -9.69 20.62
CA TYR A 30 -10.78 -9.42 19.89
C TYR A 30 -10.12 -8.14 20.39
N ASN A 31 -8.80 -8.04 20.19
CA ASN A 31 -8.06 -6.80 20.48
C ASN A 31 -8.25 -5.77 19.36
N TYR A 32 -9.39 -5.04 19.39
CA TYR A 32 -9.72 -4.04 18.37
C TYR A 32 -8.69 -2.90 18.34
N GLY A 33 -8.05 -2.56 19.47
CA GLY A 33 -7.00 -1.54 19.51
C GLY A 33 -5.75 -1.94 18.71
N GLU A 34 -5.31 -3.18 18.79
CA GLU A 34 -4.22 -3.71 17.97
C GLU A 34 -4.63 -3.83 16.50
N ALA A 35 -5.86 -4.30 16.22
CA ALA A 35 -6.35 -4.43 14.85
C ALA A 35 -6.43 -3.06 14.15
N LEU A 36 -6.96 -2.04 14.83
CA LEU A 36 -7.02 -0.66 14.35
C LEU A 36 -5.63 -0.10 14.04
N GLN A 37 -4.70 -0.25 14.99
CA GLN A 37 -3.33 0.21 14.83
C GLN A 37 -2.65 -0.41 13.61
N LYS A 38 -2.81 -1.72 13.41
CA LYS A 38 -2.25 -2.44 12.27
C LYS A 38 -2.93 -2.05 10.96
N ALA A 39 -4.25 -1.91 10.94
CA ALA A 39 -4.99 -1.52 9.74
C ALA A 39 -4.60 -0.11 9.25
N ILE A 40 -4.30 0.83 10.16
CA ILE A 40 -3.79 2.16 9.82
C ILE A 40 -2.35 2.07 9.30
N MET A 41 -1.49 1.21 9.88
CA MET A 41 -0.10 1.03 9.44
C MET A 41 -0.01 0.54 7.99
N PHE A 42 -0.97 -0.20 7.48
CA PHE A 42 -1.02 -0.64 6.08
C PHE A 42 -0.82 0.52 5.10
N TYR A 43 -1.42 1.69 5.36
CA TYR A 43 -1.29 2.86 4.48
C TYR A 43 0.12 3.44 4.41
N GLU A 44 0.98 3.20 5.40
CA GLU A 44 2.39 3.60 5.34
C GLU A 44 3.15 2.78 4.30
N PHE A 45 2.79 1.49 4.13
CA PHE A 45 3.40 0.63 3.13
C PHE A 45 2.93 0.91 1.69
N GLN A 46 1.78 1.55 1.52
CA GLN A 46 1.25 1.93 0.21
C GLN A 46 1.83 3.26 -0.32
N ARG A 47 2.59 3.99 0.47
CA ARG A 47 3.14 5.29 0.10
C ARG A 47 4.05 5.20 -1.13
N SER A 48 3.84 6.12 -2.08
CA SER A 48 4.70 6.44 -3.23
C SER A 48 5.45 7.75 -2.97
N GLY A 49 6.55 7.99 -3.67
CA GLY A 49 7.36 9.20 -3.53
C GLY A 49 8.51 9.04 -2.55
N LYS A 50 9.03 10.17 -2.08
CA LYS A 50 10.07 10.21 -1.05
C LYS A 50 9.45 9.95 0.31
N LEU A 51 9.86 8.86 0.96
CA LEU A 51 9.30 8.44 2.25
C LEU A 51 9.86 9.28 3.43
N PRO A 52 9.10 9.42 4.53
CA PRO A 52 9.57 10.09 5.74
C PRO A 52 10.77 9.37 6.37
N GLU A 53 11.71 10.12 6.94
CA GLU A 53 12.87 9.56 7.64
C GLU A 53 12.49 8.75 8.89
N ASN A 54 11.37 9.12 9.53
CA ASN A 54 10.85 8.47 10.74
C ASN A 54 9.82 7.37 10.45
N LYS A 55 9.81 6.79 9.24
CA LYS A 55 8.93 5.67 8.90
C LYS A 55 9.14 4.48 9.83
N ARG A 56 8.09 3.68 10.03
CA ARG A 56 8.07 2.58 11.01
C ARG A 56 8.46 1.22 10.45
N ASP A 57 9.08 1.17 9.28
CA ASP A 57 9.57 -0.03 8.60
C ASP A 57 10.98 0.19 8.05
N ASN A 58 11.66 -0.92 7.66
CA ASN A 58 12.98 -0.87 7.03
C ASN A 58 13.00 -1.51 5.64
N TRP A 59 11.87 -1.93 5.12
CA TRP A 59 11.79 -2.62 3.84
C TRP A 59 11.17 -1.78 2.71
N ARG A 60 10.41 -0.72 3.02
CA ARG A 60 9.99 0.26 2.03
C ARG A 60 11.06 1.32 1.84
N GLY A 61 11.27 1.71 0.58
CA GLY A 61 12.16 2.78 0.16
C GLY A 61 11.45 3.80 -0.73
N ASP A 62 12.18 4.85 -1.11
CA ASP A 62 11.70 5.85 -2.06
C ASP A 62 11.38 5.21 -3.40
N SER A 63 10.27 5.61 -4.03
CA SER A 63 9.81 5.07 -5.31
C SER A 63 8.93 6.07 -6.07
N GLY A 64 8.81 5.94 -7.39
CA GLY A 64 8.00 6.85 -8.20
C GLY A 64 8.45 8.32 -8.10
N LEU A 65 9.76 8.56 -7.92
CA LEU A 65 10.32 9.90 -7.71
C LEU A 65 10.26 10.81 -8.95
N GLU A 66 10.03 10.23 -10.13
CA GLU A 66 9.89 10.95 -11.39
C GLU A 66 8.44 11.01 -11.88
N ASP A 67 7.47 10.64 -11.04
CA ASP A 67 6.05 10.70 -11.38
C ASP A 67 5.66 12.14 -11.75
N GLY A 68 5.05 12.32 -12.94
CA GLY A 68 4.68 13.62 -13.48
C GLY A 68 5.75 14.30 -14.36
N ALA A 69 6.98 13.75 -14.44
CA ALA A 69 8.03 14.32 -15.28
C ALA A 69 7.66 14.33 -16.78
N ASP A 70 6.84 13.36 -17.23
CA ASP A 70 6.32 13.26 -18.59
C ASP A 70 5.42 14.44 -19.00
N VAL A 71 4.83 15.12 -18.03
CA VAL A 71 3.94 16.30 -18.22
C VAL A 71 4.52 17.57 -17.61
N GLY A 72 5.76 17.53 -17.10
CA GLY A 72 6.47 18.67 -16.51
C GLY A 72 5.93 19.12 -15.16
N LEU A 73 5.32 18.22 -14.40
CA LEU A 73 4.76 18.45 -13.06
C LEU A 73 5.42 17.54 -12.01
N ASP A 74 5.29 17.92 -10.76
CA ASP A 74 5.55 17.04 -9.62
C ASP A 74 4.25 16.31 -9.23
N LEU A 75 4.12 15.04 -9.62
CA LEU A 75 3.04 14.15 -9.22
C LEU A 75 3.56 13.03 -8.30
N THR A 76 4.63 13.30 -7.55
CA THR A 76 5.13 12.39 -6.52
C THR A 76 4.25 12.38 -5.27
N GLY A 77 4.23 11.29 -4.52
CA GLY A 77 3.36 11.11 -3.36
C GLY A 77 2.12 10.27 -3.68
N GLY A 78 1.12 10.31 -2.81
CA GLY A 78 -0.05 9.45 -2.88
C GLY A 78 0.26 8.00 -2.52
N TRP A 79 -0.69 7.12 -2.76
CA TRP A 79 -0.58 5.68 -2.53
C TRP A 79 -0.53 4.91 -3.83
N TYR A 80 0.17 3.79 -3.85
CA TYR A 80 -0.12 2.71 -4.77
C TYR A 80 -1.47 2.10 -4.41
N ASP A 81 -2.23 1.70 -5.41
CA ASP A 81 -3.63 1.33 -5.25
C ASP A 81 -3.82 0.06 -4.40
N ALA A 82 -3.23 -1.02 -4.83
CA ALA A 82 -3.42 -2.35 -4.29
C ALA A 82 -2.08 -3.08 -4.13
N GLY A 83 -1.96 -4.28 -4.69
CA GLY A 83 -0.69 -4.99 -4.78
C GLY A 83 0.17 -4.57 -5.96
N ASP A 84 -0.29 -3.67 -6.79
CA ASP A 84 0.35 -3.07 -7.96
C ASP A 84 1.05 -1.74 -7.62
N HIS A 85 1.52 -1.00 -8.64
CA HIS A 85 2.19 0.28 -8.47
C HIS A 85 1.52 1.42 -9.25
N VAL A 86 0.29 1.24 -9.71
CA VAL A 86 -0.48 2.31 -10.31
C VAL A 86 -1.06 3.21 -9.22
N LYS A 87 -1.17 4.49 -9.49
CA LYS A 87 -1.91 5.44 -8.65
C LYS A 87 -3.22 5.76 -9.35
N PHE A 88 -4.31 5.11 -8.93
CA PHE A 88 -5.67 5.35 -9.39
C PHE A 88 -6.36 6.30 -8.40
N ASN A 89 -6.65 7.52 -8.83
CA ASN A 89 -7.12 8.55 -7.91
C ASN A 89 -8.60 8.41 -7.52
N LEU A 90 -9.42 7.64 -8.26
CA LEU A 90 -10.79 7.38 -7.85
C LEU A 90 -10.83 6.56 -6.55
N PRO A 91 -10.30 5.32 -6.47
CA PRO A 91 -10.29 4.55 -5.22
C PRO A 91 -9.39 5.17 -4.15
N MET A 92 -8.34 5.90 -4.52
CA MET A 92 -7.47 6.60 -3.56
C MET A 92 -8.21 7.73 -2.85
N ALA A 93 -8.95 8.57 -3.59
CA ALA A 93 -9.74 9.67 -3.04
C ALA A 93 -10.87 9.14 -2.16
N TYR A 94 -11.60 8.11 -2.63
CA TYR A 94 -12.59 7.39 -1.83
C TYR A 94 -11.98 6.89 -0.50
N SER A 95 -10.85 6.20 -0.57
CA SER A 95 -10.19 5.68 0.63
C SER A 95 -9.83 6.79 1.63
N GLN A 96 -9.30 7.89 1.12
CA GLN A 96 -8.96 9.04 1.97
C GLN A 96 -10.20 9.70 2.59
N ALA A 97 -11.29 9.86 1.83
CA ALA A 97 -12.56 10.39 2.34
C ALA A 97 -13.12 9.49 3.46
N MET A 98 -13.04 8.17 3.30
CA MET A 98 -13.45 7.20 4.31
C MET A 98 -12.60 7.27 5.59
N LEU A 99 -11.27 7.45 5.46
CA LEU A 99 -10.39 7.65 6.61
C LEU A 99 -10.68 8.97 7.33
N ALA A 100 -10.97 10.05 6.59
CA ALA A 100 -11.40 11.31 7.17
C ALA A 100 -12.76 11.17 7.87
N TRP A 101 -13.69 10.38 7.29
CA TRP A 101 -14.96 10.09 7.94
C TRP A 101 -14.78 9.29 9.23
N ALA A 102 -13.83 8.34 9.27
CA ALA A 102 -13.50 7.62 10.50
C ALA A 102 -13.00 8.59 11.61
N VAL A 103 -12.19 9.59 11.26
CA VAL A 103 -11.79 10.65 12.21
C VAL A 103 -13.00 11.48 12.65
N TYR A 104 -13.85 11.90 11.72
CA TYR A 104 -15.03 12.71 12.01
C TYR A 104 -16.00 12.04 12.98
N GLU A 105 -16.17 10.71 12.89
CA GLU A 105 -17.12 9.95 13.72
C GLU A 105 -16.51 9.39 15.01
N ALA A 106 -15.20 9.14 15.06
CA ALA A 106 -14.56 8.41 16.17
C ALA A 106 -13.22 9.04 16.65
N GLU A 107 -13.11 10.37 16.60
CA GLU A 107 -11.90 11.10 16.95
C GLU A 107 -11.38 10.75 18.35
N ASP A 108 -12.26 10.81 19.37
CA ASP A 108 -11.90 10.51 20.75
C ASP A 108 -11.35 9.07 20.92
N ALA A 109 -11.91 8.12 20.18
CA ALA A 109 -11.44 6.73 20.19
C ALA A 109 -10.06 6.60 19.54
N LEU A 110 -9.86 7.28 18.42
CA LEU A 110 -8.57 7.35 17.73
C LEU A 110 -7.49 8.03 18.58
N GLU A 111 -7.85 9.09 19.33
CA GLU A 111 -6.94 9.75 20.26
C GLU A 111 -6.58 8.82 21.44
N ARG A 112 -7.58 8.22 22.10
CA ARG A 112 -7.36 7.26 23.21
C ARG A 112 -6.54 6.05 22.80
N SER A 113 -6.68 5.57 21.57
CA SER A 113 -5.86 4.47 21.04
C SER A 113 -4.46 4.91 20.63
N GLY A 114 -4.15 6.21 20.61
CA GLY A 114 -2.89 6.77 20.11
C GLY A 114 -2.74 6.69 18.59
N GLN A 115 -3.83 6.48 17.84
CA GLN A 115 -3.79 6.30 16.39
C GLN A 115 -4.18 7.55 15.59
N LEU A 116 -4.75 8.57 16.23
CA LEU A 116 -5.21 9.78 15.55
C LEU A 116 -4.10 10.45 14.71
N GLY A 117 -2.91 10.61 15.27
CA GLY A 117 -1.79 11.25 14.57
C GLY A 117 -1.36 10.50 13.31
N TYR A 118 -1.32 9.17 13.35
CA TYR A 118 -0.98 8.34 12.19
C TYR A 118 -2.06 8.39 11.10
N LEU A 119 -3.32 8.43 11.51
CA LEU A 119 -4.43 8.52 10.55
C LEU A 119 -4.49 9.90 9.89
N LEU A 120 -4.29 10.98 10.65
CA LEU A 120 -4.17 12.33 10.09
C LEU A 120 -2.98 12.47 9.13
N ASP A 121 -1.84 11.84 9.44
CA ASP A 121 -0.68 11.81 8.54
C ASP A 121 -0.98 11.05 7.23
N ALA A 122 -1.71 9.95 7.30
CA ALA A 122 -2.17 9.20 6.13
C ALA A 122 -3.12 10.04 5.25
N ILE A 123 -4.10 10.72 5.85
CA ILE A 123 -5.03 11.63 5.17
C ILE A 123 -4.26 12.77 4.50
N LYS A 124 -3.33 13.41 5.24
CA LYS A 124 -2.53 14.50 4.70
C LYS A 124 -1.65 14.06 3.53
N TRP A 125 -1.05 12.87 3.60
CA TRP A 125 -0.21 12.32 2.55
C TRP A 125 -0.91 12.28 1.18
N VAL A 126 -2.17 11.82 1.16
CA VAL A 126 -2.98 11.76 -0.06
C VAL A 126 -3.51 13.14 -0.44
N SER A 127 -3.96 13.94 0.53
CA SER A 127 -4.46 15.29 0.23
C SER A 127 -3.39 16.16 -0.42
N ASP A 128 -2.14 16.09 0.05
CA ASP A 128 -1.00 16.79 -0.56
C ASP A 128 -0.75 16.34 -2.01
N TYR A 129 -0.91 15.04 -2.28
CA TYR A 129 -0.80 14.49 -3.62
C TYR A 129 -1.96 14.92 -4.54
N LEU A 130 -3.21 14.86 -4.06
CA LEU A 130 -4.37 15.28 -4.84
C LEU A 130 -4.31 16.79 -5.18
N ILE A 131 -3.75 17.62 -4.29
CA ILE A 131 -3.48 19.03 -4.55
C ILE A 131 -2.48 19.20 -5.70
N LYS A 132 -1.41 18.40 -5.76
CA LYS A 132 -0.47 18.39 -6.89
C LYS A 132 -1.13 17.94 -8.19
N CYS A 133 -2.06 16.99 -8.12
CA CYS A 133 -2.83 16.51 -9.27
C CYS A 133 -3.80 17.55 -9.83
N HIS A 134 -4.07 18.64 -9.12
CA HIS A 134 -4.97 19.73 -9.49
C HIS A 134 -4.19 21.05 -9.72
N PRO A 135 -3.45 21.16 -10.84
CA PRO A 135 -2.59 22.32 -11.12
C PRO A 135 -3.36 23.58 -11.51
N SER A 136 -4.62 23.45 -11.93
CA SER A 136 -5.52 24.58 -12.26
C SER A 136 -6.98 24.15 -12.16
N ALA A 137 -7.90 25.11 -12.03
CA ALA A 137 -9.30 24.91 -11.69
C ALA A 137 -10.08 23.86 -12.53
N ASN A 138 -9.68 23.61 -13.77
CA ASN A 138 -10.36 22.67 -14.67
C ASN A 138 -9.42 21.63 -15.28
N VAL A 139 -8.36 21.26 -14.54
CA VAL A 139 -7.43 20.20 -14.91
C VAL A 139 -7.17 19.32 -13.69
N PHE A 140 -7.39 18.01 -13.86
CA PHE A 140 -7.09 17.04 -12.80
C PHE A 140 -6.38 15.83 -13.38
N TYR A 141 -5.20 15.51 -12.84
CA TYR A 141 -4.48 14.29 -13.19
C TYR A 141 -5.04 13.16 -12.33
N TYR A 142 -5.72 12.23 -12.98
CA TYR A 142 -6.49 11.19 -12.28
C TYR A 142 -5.78 9.84 -12.15
N GLN A 143 -4.66 9.67 -12.85
CA GLN A 143 -3.90 8.41 -12.81
C GLN A 143 -2.43 8.66 -13.15
N VAL A 144 -1.53 7.97 -12.45
CA VAL A 144 -0.10 7.87 -12.78
C VAL A 144 0.31 6.40 -12.83
N GLY A 145 0.89 6.02 -13.98
CA GLY A 145 1.19 4.64 -14.33
C GLY A 145 0.12 4.05 -15.27
N ASP A 146 0.56 3.15 -16.15
CA ASP A 146 -0.31 2.40 -17.04
C ASP A 146 -0.59 1.03 -16.43
N GLY A 147 -1.87 0.67 -16.26
CA GLY A 147 -2.27 -0.56 -15.60
C GLY A 147 -1.73 -1.82 -16.29
N ASN A 148 -1.74 -1.87 -17.63
CA ASN A 148 -1.27 -3.04 -18.37
C ASN A 148 0.25 -3.18 -18.31
N LEU A 149 1.00 -2.07 -18.40
CA LEU A 149 2.45 -2.09 -18.25
C LEU A 149 2.86 -2.52 -16.82
N ASP A 150 2.20 -1.97 -15.82
CA ASP A 150 2.45 -2.32 -14.42
C ASP A 150 2.16 -3.81 -14.15
N HIS A 151 1.00 -4.29 -14.59
CA HIS A 151 0.59 -5.67 -14.36
C HIS A 151 1.41 -6.70 -15.15
N SER A 152 2.22 -6.28 -16.12
CA SER A 152 3.14 -7.14 -16.84
C SER A 152 4.44 -7.45 -16.08
N TRP A 153 4.68 -6.79 -14.95
CA TRP A 153 5.90 -6.92 -14.15
C TRP A 153 5.59 -7.24 -12.67
N TRP A 154 6.42 -8.10 -12.05
CA TRP A 154 6.25 -8.54 -10.67
C TRP A 154 7.52 -8.30 -9.84
N GLY A 155 7.66 -7.15 -9.23
CA GLY A 155 8.81 -6.77 -8.41
C GLY A 155 8.50 -5.62 -7.45
N PRO A 156 9.47 -5.21 -6.60
CA PRO A 156 9.27 -4.15 -5.62
C PRO A 156 9.27 -2.76 -6.24
N ALA A 157 8.42 -1.86 -5.71
CA ALA A 157 8.20 -0.49 -6.20
C ALA A 157 9.48 0.34 -6.36
N GLU A 158 10.44 0.13 -5.46
CA GLU A 158 11.68 0.90 -5.34
C GLU A 158 12.59 0.79 -6.58
N VAL A 159 12.40 -0.27 -7.37
CA VAL A 159 13.25 -0.55 -8.55
C VAL A 159 12.49 -0.62 -9.86
N MET A 160 11.24 -0.17 -9.90
CA MET A 160 10.44 -0.08 -11.15
C MET A 160 11.20 0.67 -12.24
N GLN A 161 11.18 0.14 -13.45
CA GLN A 161 11.78 0.78 -14.64
C GLN A 161 10.78 0.98 -15.78
N MET A 162 9.51 0.57 -15.61
CA MET A 162 8.49 0.79 -16.63
C MET A 162 8.15 2.28 -16.74
N LYS A 163 7.65 2.69 -17.89
CA LYS A 163 7.10 4.03 -18.08
C LYS A 163 5.87 4.23 -17.20
N ARG A 164 5.78 5.40 -16.62
CA ARG A 164 4.67 5.79 -15.75
C ARG A 164 4.01 7.06 -16.32
N PRO A 165 3.16 6.91 -17.36
CA PRO A 165 2.46 8.05 -17.96
C PRO A 165 1.46 8.65 -16.97
N SER A 166 1.25 9.96 -17.11
CA SER A 166 0.30 10.75 -16.31
C SER A 166 -0.93 11.07 -17.14
N TYR A 167 -2.11 10.63 -16.68
CA TYR A 167 -3.39 10.82 -17.38
C TYR A 167 -4.23 11.90 -16.71
N LYS A 168 -4.83 12.79 -17.50
CA LYS A 168 -5.63 13.90 -16.99
C LYS A 168 -7.02 13.95 -17.61
N VAL A 169 -7.89 14.67 -16.93
CA VAL A 169 -9.18 15.16 -17.43
C VAL A 169 -9.16 16.70 -17.44
N ASP A 170 -9.90 17.28 -18.37
CA ASP A 170 -10.11 18.73 -18.51
C ASP A 170 -11.49 19.03 -19.13
N LEU A 171 -11.82 20.30 -19.38
CA LEU A 171 -13.14 20.69 -19.93
C LEU A 171 -13.43 20.04 -21.28
N SER A 172 -12.42 19.72 -22.09
CA SER A 172 -12.57 19.08 -23.39
C SER A 172 -12.68 17.55 -23.32
N SER A 173 -12.19 16.98 -22.25
CA SER A 173 -12.13 15.53 -22.00
C SER A 173 -12.42 15.28 -20.50
N PRO A 174 -13.68 15.44 -20.06
CA PRO A 174 -14.04 15.48 -18.64
C PRO A 174 -14.08 14.09 -17.99
N GLY A 175 -14.01 14.10 -16.63
CA GLY A 175 -14.13 12.92 -15.76
C GLY A 175 -14.77 13.33 -14.45
N SER A 176 -16.09 13.56 -14.48
CA SER A 176 -16.82 14.14 -13.33
C SER A 176 -16.81 13.24 -12.10
N THR A 177 -16.88 11.92 -12.27
CA THR A 177 -16.76 10.93 -11.19
C THR A 177 -15.47 11.13 -10.38
N VAL A 178 -14.30 10.96 -11.00
CA VAL A 178 -13.01 11.03 -10.28
C VAL A 178 -12.71 12.44 -9.75
N VAL A 179 -13.20 13.48 -10.43
CA VAL A 179 -13.02 14.88 -10.01
C VAL A 179 -13.88 15.19 -8.78
N ALA A 180 -15.14 14.73 -8.77
CA ALA A 180 -16.04 14.92 -7.63
C ALA A 180 -15.57 14.11 -6.40
N GLU A 181 -15.07 12.89 -6.61
CA GLU A 181 -14.50 12.10 -5.51
C GLU A 181 -13.25 12.77 -4.91
N ALA A 182 -12.37 13.33 -5.76
CA ALA A 182 -11.24 14.13 -5.27
C ALA A 182 -11.69 15.39 -4.49
N ALA A 183 -12.81 16.01 -4.90
CA ALA A 183 -13.41 17.12 -4.15
C ALA A 183 -13.93 16.66 -2.78
N ALA A 184 -14.58 15.50 -2.70
CA ALA A 184 -15.04 14.91 -1.43
C ALA A 184 -13.87 14.61 -0.49
N ALA A 185 -12.80 14.03 -1.04
CA ALA A 185 -11.58 13.73 -0.29
C ALA A 185 -10.97 15.00 0.33
N LEU A 186 -10.77 16.05 -0.45
CA LEU A 186 -10.20 17.30 0.05
C LEU A 186 -11.14 18.06 0.99
N ALA A 187 -12.46 18.01 0.75
CA ALA A 187 -13.44 18.62 1.65
C ALA A 187 -13.48 17.89 3.00
N SER A 188 -13.47 16.54 3.01
CA SER A 188 -13.44 15.76 4.26
C SER A 188 -12.12 15.95 5.02
N ALA A 189 -10.99 16.06 4.32
CA ALA A 189 -9.72 16.45 4.93
C ALA A 189 -9.81 17.84 5.60
N ALA A 190 -10.44 18.79 4.94
CA ALA A 190 -10.63 20.14 5.52
C ALA A 190 -11.44 20.09 6.83
N VAL A 191 -12.46 19.23 6.94
CA VAL A 191 -13.24 19.04 8.17
C VAL A 191 -12.34 18.60 9.32
N VAL A 192 -11.51 17.55 9.10
CA VAL A 192 -10.69 16.97 10.18
C VAL A 192 -9.45 17.81 10.53
N PHE A 193 -9.03 18.71 9.63
CA PHE A 193 -7.91 19.64 9.88
C PHE A 193 -8.37 21.03 10.35
N ALA A 194 -9.68 21.33 10.37
CA ALA A 194 -10.20 22.68 10.61
C ALA A 194 -9.62 23.36 11.87
N ASP A 195 -9.60 22.64 12.99
CA ASP A 195 -9.10 23.18 14.28
C ASP A 195 -7.60 22.94 14.48
N ARG A 196 -6.97 22.03 13.72
CA ARG A 196 -5.56 21.62 13.88
C ARG A 196 -4.62 22.42 12.99
N ASP A 197 -5.01 22.64 11.75
CA ASP A 197 -4.30 23.44 10.76
C ASP A 197 -5.29 24.19 9.87
N PRO A 198 -5.86 25.31 10.34
CA PRO A 198 -6.84 26.09 9.59
C PRO A 198 -6.34 26.57 8.22
N SER A 199 -5.03 26.79 8.08
CA SER A 199 -4.46 27.23 6.80
C SER A 199 -4.43 26.10 5.77
N TYR A 200 -4.14 24.90 6.22
CA TYR A 200 -4.20 23.69 5.40
C TYR A 200 -5.65 23.35 5.03
N ALA A 201 -6.56 23.41 6.00
CA ALA A 201 -8.00 23.23 5.76
C ALA A 201 -8.52 24.22 4.70
N ALA A 202 -8.14 25.50 4.78
CA ALA A 202 -8.51 26.49 3.76
C ALA A 202 -7.94 26.16 2.37
N THR A 203 -6.74 25.61 2.30
CA THR A 203 -6.16 25.12 1.03
C THR A 203 -6.96 23.96 0.46
N CYS A 204 -7.30 22.96 1.27
CA CYS A 204 -8.14 21.83 0.88
C CYS A 204 -9.53 22.31 0.39
N ILE A 205 -10.18 23.23 1.12
CA ILE A 205 -11.48 23.80 0.74
C ILE A 205 -11.40 24.48 -0.63
N ARG A 206 -10.36 25.25 -0.90
CA ARG A 206 -10.20 25.94 -2.19
C ARG A 206 -10.14 24.92 -3.35
N HIS A 207 -9.29 23.91 -3.23
CA HIS A 207 -9.18 22.86 -4.26
C HIS A 207 -10.46 22.07 -4.38
N ALA A 208 -11.10 21.70 -3.27
CA ALA A 208 -12.36 20.97 -3.28
C ALA A 208 -13.48 21.75 -4.01
N LYS A 209 -13.59 23.06 -3.76
CA LYS A 209 -14.58 23.91 -4.45
C LYS A 209 -14.32 24.02 -5.95
N GLU A 210 -13.06 24.17 -6.36
CA GLU A 210 -12.67 24.26 -7.77
C GLU A 210 -12.96 22.92 -8.49
N LEU A 211 -12.59 21.77 -7.89
CA LEU A 211 -12.87 20.44 -8.41
C LEU A 211 -14.38 20.16 -8.48
N TYR A 212 -15.12 20.48 -7.43
CA TYR A 212 -16.57 20.31 -7.41
C TYR A 212 -17.24 21.08 -8.55
N ASN A 213 -16.87 22.35 -8.72
CA ASN A 213 -17.37 23.17 -9.82
C ASN A 213 -16.99 22.59 -11.18
N PHE A 214 -15.77 22.08 -11.34
CA PHE A 214 -15.34 21.42 -12.57
C PHE A 214 -16.21 20.20 -12.89
N ALA A 215 -16.43 19.30 -11.93
CA ALA A 215 -17.30 18.14 -12.10
C ALA A 215 -18.74 18.54 -12.41
N GLU A 216 -19.27 19.57 -11.72
CA GLU A 216 -20.64 20.03 -11.86
C GLU A 216 -20.92 20.67 -13.24
N VAL A 217 -19.97 21.43 -13.79
CA VAL A 217 -20.18 22.07 -15.11
C VAL A 217 -20.03 21.09 -16.26
N THR A 218 -19.27 20.02 -16.09
CA THR A 218 -19.01 19.04 -17.15
C THR A 218 -20.03 17.89 -17.18
N LYS A 219 -20.36 17.31 -16.03
CA LYS A 219 -21.29 16.16 -15.88
C LYS A 219 -21.09 15.08 -16.94
N SER A 220 -19.86 14.61 -17.08
CA SER A 220 -19.45 13.65 -18.10
C SER A 220 -18.12 12.98 -17.71
N ASP A 221 -17.99 11.69 -18.04
CA ASP A 221 -16.78 10.88 -17.83
C ASP A 221 -16.10 10.49 -19.14
N SER A 222 -16.39 11.20 -20.24
CA SER A 222 -15.87 10.84 -21.56
C SER A 222 -14.33 10.88 -21.67
N GLY A 223 -13.65 11.56 -20.77
CA GLY A 223 -12.18 11.63 -20.68
C GLY A 223 -11.57 10.67 -19.65
N TYR A 224 -12.38 10.08 -18.78
CA TYR A 224 -11.90 9.13 -17.76
C TYR A 224 -11.80 7.72 -18.37
N THR A 225 -10.74 7.48 -19.14
CA THR A 225 -10.64 6.26 -19.97
C THR A 225 -9.44 5.39 -19.67
N ALA A 226 -8.33 5.91 -19.12
CA ALA A 226 -7.13 5.13 -18.83
C ALA A 226 -7.35 4.10 -17.71
N ALA A 227 -8.35 4.32 -16.85
CA ALA A 227 -8.74 3.41 -15.78
C ALA A 227 -9.74 2.32 -16.22
N ASN A 228 -10.19 2.35 -17.49
CA ASN A 228 -11.15 1.36 -17.99
C ASN A 228 -10.61 -0.08 -17.82
N GLY A 229 -11.46 -0.96 -17.29
CA GLY A 229 -11.11 -2.35 -17.00
C GLY A 229 -10.47 -2.55 -15.63
N PHE A 230 -10.10 -1.47 -14.93
CA PHE A 230 -9.64 -1.45 -13.53
C PHE A 230 -10.69 -0.76 -12.66
N TYR A 231 -10.93 0.53 -12.88
CA TYR A 231 -11.84 1.37 -12.11
C TYR A 231 -12.80 2.13 -13.04
N THR A 232 -13.58 1.38 -13.82
CA THR A 232 -14.67 1.94 -14.64
C THR A 232 -15.85 2.29 -13.74
N SER A 233 -16.28 3.55 -13.70
CA SER A 233 -17.48 3.92 -12.97
C SER A 233 -18.74 3.32 -13.63
N HIS A 234 -19.61 2.71 -12.84
CA HIS A 234 -20.89 2.13 -13.21
C HIS A 234 -22.08 2.90 -12.62
N SER A 235 -21.90 3.57 -11.47
CA SER A 235 -22.91 4.43 -10.81
C SER A 235 -23.11 5.76 -11.56
N GLY A 236 -22.06 6.21 -12.27
CA GLY A 236 -21.96 7.53 -12.87
C GLY A 236 -21.33 8.52 -11.90
N PHE A 237 -21.70 9.80 -11.99
CA PHE A 237 -21.05 10.90 -11.23
C PHE A 237 -22.01 11.66 -10.31
N TYR A 238 -23.27 11.30 -10.25
CA TYR A 238 -24.24 12.05 -9.45
C TYR A 238 -24.17 11.72 -7.96
N ASP A 239 -23.78 10.53 -7.63
CA ASP A 239 -23.53 10.10 -6.26
C ASP A 239 -22.26 10.74 -5.70
N GLU A 240 -21.17 10.86 -6.48
CA GLU A 240 -20.00 11.62 -6.06
C GLU A 240 -20.28 13.12 -5.95
N LEU A 241 -21.12 13.69 -6.82
CA LEU A 241 -21.55 15.09 -6.66
C LEU A 241 -22.37 15.31 -5.40
N SER A 242 -23.24 14.36 -5.02
CA SER A 242 -23.93 14.41 -3.72
C SER A 242 -22.95 14.25 -2.55
N TRP A 243 -22.06 13.28 -2.63
CA TRP A 243 -21.05 12.97 -1.61
C TRP A 243 -20.11 14.15 -1.36
N ALA A 244 -19.53 14.73 -2.43
CA ALA A 244 -18.71 15.93 -2.33
C ALA A 244 -19.49 17.14 -1.84
N GLY A 245 -20.75 17.30 -2.25
CA GLY A 245 -21.63 18.36 -1.78
C GLY A 245 -21.85 18.31 -0.27
N VAL A 246 -22.11 17.12 0.28
CA VAL A 246 -22.25 16.92 1.75
C VAL A 246 -20.96 17.29 2.48
N TRP A 247 -19.80 16.82 2.02
CA TRP A 247 -18.51 17.14 2.65
C TRP A 247 -18.16 18.63 2.55
N LEU A 248 -18.46 19.28 1.42
CA LEU A 248 -18.28 20.72 1.25
C LEU A 248 -19.20 21.52 2.18
N TYR A 249 -20.45 21.08 2.37
CA TYR A 249 -21.34 21.68 3.38
C TYR A 249 -20.74 21.56 4.78
N LEU A 250 -20.29 20.38 5.19
CA LEU A 250 -19.66 20.14 6.49
C LEU A 250 -18.40 20.99 6.68
N ALA A 251 -17.60 21.16 5.62
CA ALA A 251 -16.36 21.95 5.67
C ALA A 251 -16.58 23.47 5.68
N THR A 252 -17.71 23.97 5.17
CA THR A 252 -17.90 25.40 4.91
C THR A 252 -19.10 26.03 5.59
N GLY A 253 -20.11 25.23 5.94
CA GLY A 253 -21.42 25.70 6.41
C GLY A 253 -22.26 26.37 5.30
N ASP A 254 -21.88 26.25 4.02
CA ASP A 254 -22.58 26.87 2.90
C ASP A 254 -23.72 25.94 2.43
N GLU A 255 -24.95 26.33 2.72
CA GLU A 255 -26.18 25.59 2.39
C GLU A 255 -26.33 25.27 0.90
N THR A 256 -25.68 26.04 0.03
CA THR A 256 -25.74 25.80 -1.43
C THR A 256 -25.22 24.40 -1.79
N TYR A 257 -24.22 23.89 -1.05
CA TYR A 257 -23.69 22.55 -1.28
C TYR A 257 -24.64 21.46 -0.79
N LEU A 258 -25.31 21.69 0.34
CA LEU A 258 -26.34 20.78 0.84
C LEU A 258 -27.53 20.71 -0.12
N ASP A 259 -28.04 21.87 -0.59
CA ASP A 259 -29.12 21.94 -1.57
C ASP A 259 -28.76 21.17 -2.87
N LYS A 260 -27.53 21.30 -3.35
CA LYS A 260 -27.03 20.58 -4.51
C LYS A 260 -26.93 19.07 -4.25
N ALA A 261 -26.39 18.67 -3.09
CA ALA A 261 -26.31 17.27 -2.69
C ALA A 261 -27.70 16.61 -2.72
N GLU A 262 -28.72 17.28 -2.16
CA GLU A 262 -30.11 16.82 -2.19
C GLU A 262 -30.70 16.81 -3.61
N GLN A 263 -30.36 17.81 -4.44
CA GLN A 263 -30.82 17.87 -5.84
C GLN A 263 -30.35 16.65 -6.64
N TYR A 264 -29.12 16.20 -6.42
CA TYR A 264 -28.55 15.07 -7.17
C TYR A 264 -29.10 13.70 -6.74
N VAL A 265 -29.75 13.60 -5.60
CA VAL A 265 -30.44 12.37 -5.15
C VAL A 265 -31.44 11.86 -6.20
N ALA A 266 -32.07 12.77 -6.97
CA ALA A 266 -33.01 12.42 -8.02
C ALA A 266 -32.39 11.64 -9.21
N TYR A 267 -31.05 11.59 -9.27
CA TYR A 267 -30.29 10.91 -10.32
C TYR A 267 -29.56 9.67 -9.83
N TRP A 268 -29.67 9.33 -8.55
CA TRP A 268 -29.09 8.09 -8.01
C TRP A 268 -29.75 6.85 -8.62
N GLY A 269 -29.03 5.75 -8.64
CA GLY A 269 -29.57 4.47 -9.06
C GLY A 269 -30.80 4.04 -8.27
N THR A 270 -31.72 3.36 -8.92
CA THR A 270 -32.93 2.81 -8.28
C THR A 270 -33.00 1.30 -8.50
N GLU A 271 -33.74 0.61 -7.62
CA GLU A 271 -34.06 -0.79 -7.83
C GLU A 271 -34.85 -0.97 -9.14
N PRO A 272 -34.59 -2.05 -9.91
CA PRO A 272 -35.20 -2.24 -11.22
C PRO A 272 -36.70 -2.06 -11.24
N GLN A 273 -37.21 -1.22 -12.15
CA GLN A 273 -38.64 -0.94 -12.36
C GLN A 273 -39.35 -0.28 -11.17
N THR A 274 -38.61 0.43 -10.31
CA THR A 274 -39.15 1.16 -9.15
C THR A 274 -38.55 2.55 -9.05
N ASP A 275 -39.13 3.40 -8.19
CA ASP A 275 -38.56 4.69 -7.76
C ASP A 275 -37.81 4.56 -6.41
N ILE A 276 -37.51 3.34 -6.00
CA ILE A 276 -36.82 3.07 -4.72
C ILE A 276 -35.35 3.22 -4.97
N ILE A 277 -34.68 4.11 -4.23
CA ILE A 277 -33.20 4.25 -4.24
C ILE A 277 -32.56 2.86 -4.02
N SER A 278 -31.59 2.52 -4.83
CA SER A 278 -30.84 1.25 -4.73
C SER A 278 -30.34 1.01 -3.31
N TYR A 279 -30.52 -0.21 -2.81
CA TYR A 279 -30.18 -0.56 -1.43
C TYR A 279 -29.45 -1.91 -1.29
N LYS A 280 -29.29 -2.65 -2.40
CA LYS A 280 -28.76 -4.02 -2.38
C LYS A 280 -27.27 -4.10 -2.60
N TRP A 281 -26.62 -3.02 -3.08
CA TRP A 281 -25.16 -2.97 -3.24
C TRP A 281 -24.47 -2.50 -1.94
N ALA A 282 -23.26 -1.93 -2.01
CA ALA A 282 -22.52 -1.42 -0.86
C ALA A 282 -21.87 -0.08 -1.19
N HIS A 283 -21.57 0.71 -0.16
CA HIS A 283 -20.71 1.88 -0.27
C HIS A 283 -19.30 1.47 -0.67
N CYS A 284 -18.82 1.95 -1.79
CA CYS A 284 -17.51 1.60 -2.35
C CYS A 284 -17.00 2.71 -3.27
N TRP A 285 -15.81 2.56 -3.82
CA TRP A 285 -15.17 3.53 -4.71
C TRP A 285 -16.00 3.92 -5.96
N ASP A 286 -16.91 3.06 -6.40
CA ASP A 286 -17.78 3.29 -7.56
C ASP A 286 -19.13 3.89 -7.14
N ASP A 287 -19.69 3.47 -6.00
CA ASP A 287 -21.03 3.84 -5.58
C ASP A 287 -21.01 4.42 -4.16
N VAL A 288 -20.96 5.74 -4.07
CA VAL A 288 -20.87 6.49 -2.81
C VAL A 288 -22.21 7.03 -2.29
N HIS A 289 -23.31 6.73 -2.97
CA HIS A 289 -24.62 7.26 -2.55
C HIS A 289 -25.07 6.77 -1.16
N TYR A 290 -24.65 5.58 -0.71
CA TYR A 290 -25.01 5.06 0.63
C TYR A 290 -24.42 5.93 1.76
N GLY A 291 -23.16 6.33 1.61
CA GLY A 291 -22.51 7.25 2.53
C GLY A 291 -23.14 8.65 2.49
N ALA A 292 -23.37 9.17 1.29
CA ALA A 292 -24.08 10.45 1.10
C ALA A 292 -25.47 10.42 1.73
N CYS A 293 -26.24 9.34 1.52
CA CYS A 293 -27.56 9.14 2.11
C CYS A 293 -27.54 9.14 3.64
N LEU A 294 -26.57 8.43 4.24
CA LEU A 294 -26.40 8.39 5.70
C LEU A 294 -26.12 9.79 6.27
N LEU A 295 -25.17 10.51 5.68
CA LEU A 295 -24.85 11.87 6.12
C LEU A 295 -26.03 12.84 5.90
N LEU A 296 -26.74 12.76 4.77
CA LEU A 296 -27.96 13.54 4.55
C LEU A 296 -29.03 13.22 5.60
N ALA A 297 -29.19 11.95 6.00
CA ALA A 297 -30.10 11.58 7.09
C ALA A 297 -29.72 12.27 8.41
N LYS A 298 -28.43 12.23 8.77
CA LYS A 298 -27.89 12.84 10.00
C LYS A 298 -28.03 14.38 10.00
N ILE A 299 -27.71 15.02 8.87
CA ILE A 299 -27.68 16.47 8.74
C ILE A 299 -29.11 17.06 8.66
N THR A 300 -29.96 16.48 7.79
CA THR A 300 -31.28 17.06 7.49
C THR A 300 -32.39 16.50 8.36
N ASN A 301 -32.18 15.35 8.97
CA ASN A 301 -33.17 14.57 9.72
C ASN A 301 -34.45 14.24 8.90
N LYS A 302 -34.37 14.30 7.55
CA LYS A 302 -35.48 14.00 6.64
C LYS A 302 -35.77 12.50 6.60
N GLN A 303 -37.08 12.16 6.66
CA GLN A 303 -37.51 10.76 6.72
C GLN A 303 -37.13 9.97 5.47
N VAL A 304 -37.11 10.59 4.30
CA VAL A 304 -36.73 9.93 3.03
C VAL A 304 -35.33 9.33 3.07
N TYR A 305 -34.38 10.01 3.69
CA TYR A 305 -32.98 9.52 3.82
C TYR A 305 -32.86 8.45 4.92
N LYS A 306 -33.60 8.62 6.02
CA LYS A 306 -33.72 7.58 7.07
C LYS A 306 -34.26 6.28 6.48
N ASP A 307 -35.37 6.35 5.76
CA ASP A 307 -36.00 5.17 5.15
C ASP A 307 -35.04 4.51 4.12
N ALA A 308 -34.28 5.29 3.37
CA ALA A 308 -33.37 4.77 2.39
C ALA A 308 -32.17 4.06 3.04
N ILE A 309 -31.50 4.68 4.01
CA ILE A 309 -30.36 4.07 4.68
C ILE A 309 -30.77 2.89 5.58
N GLU A 310 -31.91 2.98 6.27
CA GLU A 310 -32.45 1.86 7.06
C GLU A 310 -32.80 0.66 6.19
N ARG A 311 -33.34 0.89 4.99
CA ARG A 311 -33.64 -0.17 4.02
C ARG A 311 -32.37 -0.91 3.61
N HIS A 312 -31.29 -0.16 3.36
CA HIS A 312 -29.97 -0.73 3.04
C HIS A 312 -29.42 -1.54 4.22
N LEU A 313 -29.37 -0.97 5.42
CA LEU A 313 -28.85 -1.65 6.59
C LEU A 313 -29.70 -2.85 7.02
N ASP A 314 -31.02 -2.77 6.87
CA ASP A 314 -31.93 -3.90 7.10
C ASP A 314 -31.65 -5.04 6.10
N TYR A 315 -31.52 -4.74 4.80
CA TYR A 315 -31.19 -5.74 3.78
C TYR A 315 -29.90 -6.48 4.11
N TRP A 316 -28.90 -5.77 4.60
CA TRP A 316 -27.62 -6.36 4.98
C TRP A 316 -27.65 -7.13 6.32
N SER A 317 -28.53 -6.78 7.23
CA SER A 317 -28.58 -7.37 8.58
C SER A 317 -29.72 -8.38 8.75
N VAL A 318 -30.92 -7.90 8.96
CA VAL A 318 -32.10 -8.74 9.30
C VAL A 318 -32.99 -9.07 8.10
N GLY A 319 -32.80 -8.38 6.99
CA GLY A 319 -33.65 -8.47 5.78
C GLY A 319 -34.66 -7.34 5.66
N TYR A 320 -35.06 -7.04 4.42
CA TYR A 320 -36.06 -6.08 4.05
C TYR A 320 -37.04 -6.70 3.05
N ASN A 321 -38.34 -6.59 3.28
CA ASN A 321 -39.42 -7.17 2.44
C ASN A 321 -39.25 -8.67 2.12
N GLY A 322 -38.71 -9.45 3.07
CA GLY A 322 -38.48 -10.89 2.89
C GLY A 322 -37.21 -11.25 2.11
N GLU A 323 -36.44 -10.26 1.69
CA GLU A 323 -35.14 -10.43 1.04
C GLU A 323 -34.00 -9.98 1.97
N ARG A 324 -32.87 -10.69 1.93
CA ARG A 324 -31.66 -10.36 2.66
C ARG A 324 -30.44 -10.72 1.82
N ILE A 325 -29.33 -10.01 1.99
CA ILE A 325 -28.06 -10.40 1.43
C ILE A 325 -27.71 -11.85 1.82
N ASN A 326 -27.02 -12.55 0.95
CA ASN A 326 -26.55 -13.89 1.27
C ASN A 326 -25.51 -13.86 2.39
N TYR A 327 -25.53 -14.88 3.23
CA TYR A 327 -24.50 -15.08 4.25
C TYR A 327 -23.74 -16.36 3.94
N THR A 328 -22.42 -16.33 4.14
CA THR A 328 -21.65 -17.55 4.14
C THR A 328 -22.04 -18.45 5.32
N PRO A 329 -21.75 -19.77 5.29
CA PRO A 329 -22.07 -20.67 6.40
C PRO A 329 -21.55 -20.21 7.77
N LYS A 330 -20.42 -19.46 7.81
CA LYS A 330 -19.82 -18.93 9.04
C LYS A 330 -20.21 -17.50 9.36
N GLY A 331 -21.08 -16.87 8.57
CA GLY A 331 -21.74 -15.62 8.92
C GLY A 331 -21.19 -14.33 8.29
N LEU A 332 -20.37 -14.41 7.23
CA LEU A 332 -20.04 -13.22 6.44
C LEU A 332 -21.22 -12.80 5.57
N ALA A 333 -21.62 -11.55 5.62
CA ALA A 333 -22.53 -10.94 4.65
C ALA A 333 -21.79 -10.84 3.30
N TYR A 334 -22.25 -11.60 2.31
CA TYR A 334 -21.52 -11.87 1.08
C TYR A 334 -22.19 -11.23 -0.12
N LEU A 335 -21.60 -10.15 -0.63
CA LEU A 335 -22.12 -9.39 -1.78
C LEU A 335 -21.55 -9.92 -3.10
N ASP A 336 -20.23 -9.99 -3.21
CA ASP A 336 -19.52 -10.31 -4.44
C ASP A 336 -18.31 -11.21 -4.17
N THR A 337 -17.86 -11.91 -5.20
CA THR A 337 -16.68 -12.78 -5.15
C THR A 337 -15.36 -12.02 -4.98
N TRP A 338 -15.25 -10.84 -5.57
CA TRP A 338 -14.03 -10.05 -5.54
C TRP A 338 -14.06 -9.04 -4.39
N GLY A 339 -13.21 -9.28 -3.39
CA GLY A 339 -13.12 -8.37 -2.24
C GLY A 339 -14.34 -8.43 -1.32
N ALA A 340 -14.87 -9.63 -1.04
CA ALA A 340 -16.08 -9.80 -0.22
C ALA A 340 -16.02 -9.07 1.13
N LEU A 341 -14.84 -9.06 1.77
CA LEU A 341 -14.66 -8.42 3.07
C LEU A 341 -14.70 -6.88 2.99
N ARG A 342 -14.25 -6.24 1.89
CA ARG A 342 -14.33 -4.78 1.79
C ARG A 342 -15.76 -4.28 1.89
N TYR A 343 -16.69 -4.95 1.24
CA TYR A 343 -18.12 -4.58 1.26
C TYR A 343 -18.74 -4.80 2.64
N ALA A 344 -18.47 -5.95 3.26
CA ALA A 344 -19.01 -6.28 4.57
C ALA A 344 -18.46 -5.35 5.67
N THR A 345 -17.17 -5.03 5.65
CA THR A 345 -16.55 -4.15 6.66
C THR A 345 -16.93 -2.69 6.45
N THR A 346 -17.08 -2.23 5.19
CA THR A 346 -17.58 -0.88 4.92
C THR A 346 -19.04 -0.74 5.36
N THR A 347 -19.91 -1.72 5.05
CA THR A 347 -21.29 -1.69 5.52
C THR A 347 -21.38 -1.78 7.06
N ALA A 348 -20.45 -2.51 7.71
CA ALA A 348 -20.34 -2.52 9.17
C ALA A 348 -19.99 -1.13 9.73
N PHE A 349 -19.14 -0.36 9.07
CA PHE A 349 -18.85 1.02 9.44
C PHE A 349 -20.10 1.91 9.33
N LEU A 350 -20.81 1.87 8.20
CA LEU A 350 -22.05 2.61 8.03
C LEU A 350 -23.08 2.24 9.09
N ALA A 351 -23.23 0.96 9.40
CA ALA A 351 -24.14 0.45 10.41
C ALA A 351 -23.83 1.01 11.81
N SER A 352 -22.54 1.03 12.21
CA SER A 352 -22.12 1.62 13.48
C SER A 352 -22.36 3.12 13.53
N VAL A 353 -22.02 3.86 12.46
CA VAL A 353 -22.24 5.31 12.38
C VAL A 353 -23.73 5.67 12.49
N TYR A 354 -24.60 4.91 11.80
CA TYR A 354 -26.04 5.16 11.88
C TYR A 354 -26.62 4.78 13.24
N ALA A 355 -26.14 3.68 13.83
CA ALA A 355 -26.58 3.20 15.15
C ALA A 355 -26.31 4.20 16.28
N ASP A 356 -25.19 4.93 16.21
CA ASP A 356 -24.79 5.91 17.22
C ASP A 356 -25.50 7.27 17.07
N TRP A 357 -26.17 7.47 15.94
CA TRP A 357 -26.90 8.71 15.73
C TRP A 357 -28.21 8.75 16.52
N GLU A 358 -28.48 9.86 17.21
CA GLU A 358 -29.71 10.07 18.03
C GLU A 358 -31.03 9.90 17.23
N GLY A 359 -30.98 10.05 15.91
CA GLY A 359 -32.12 9.83 15.02
C GLY A 359 -32.41 8.36 14.72
N CYS A 360 -31.51 7.44 15.09
CA CYS A 360 -31.72 5.99 15.00
C CYS A 360 -32.52 5.48 16.21
N SER A 361 -33.51 4.61 16.00
CA SER A 361 -34.22 3.98 17.12
C SER A 361 -33.34 3.00 17.88
N SER A 362 -33.52 2.85 19.19
CA SER A 362 -32.74 1.92 20.00
C SER A 362 -32.86 0.46 19.53
N GLU A 363 -34.01 0.07 18.94
CA GLU A 363 -34.19 -1.26 18.34
C GLU A 363 -33.25 -1.45 17.13
N LYS A 364 -33.26 -0.49 16.21
CA LYS A 364 -32.40 -0.50 15.01
C LYS A 364 -30.91 -0.41 15.39
N ALA A 365 -30.55 0.45 16.34
CA ALA A 365 -29.18 0.58 16.83
C ALA A 365 -28.63 -0.75 17.36
N ASN A 366 -29.42 -1.51 18.11
CA ASN A 366 -29.01 -2.83 18.59
C ASN A 366 -28.78 -3.83 17.43
N ILE A 367 -29.64 -3.80 16.41
CA ILE A 367 -29.53 -4.67 15.23
C ILE A 367 -28.22 -4.33 14.46
N TYR A 368 -28.01 -3.04 14.19
CA TYR A 368 -26.92 -2.57 13.36
C TYR A 368 -25.55 -2.73 14.05
N ASN A 369 -25.48 -2.48 15.37
CA ASN A 369 -24.27 -2.74 16.15
C ASN A 369 -23.95 -4.24 16.22
N ALA A 370 -24.95 -5.11 16.39
CA ALA A 370 -24.74 -6.55 16.36
C ALA A 370 -24.23 -7.03 14.98
N PHE A 371 -24.80 -6.50 13.90
CA PHE A 371 -24.34 -6.77 12.54
C PHE A 371 -22.90 -6.31 12.35
N ALA A 372 -22.58 -5.06 12.70
CA ALA A 372 -21.23 -4.51 12.54
C ALA A 372 -20.20 -5.34 13.29
N LYS A 373 -20.47 -5.65 14.57
CA LYS A 373 -19.58 -6.50 15.38
C LYS A 373 -19.38 -7.88 14.73
N GLN A 374 -20.44 -8.52 14.25
CA GLN A 374 -20.35 -9.83 13.61
C GLN A 374 -19.45 -9.80 12.38
N GLN A 375 -19.54 -8.79 11.52
CA GLN A 375 -18.73 -8.71 10.30
C GLN A 375 -17.27 -8.41 10.61
N ILE A 376 -17.00 -7.53 11.58
CA ILE A 376 -15.63 -7.24 12.00
C ILE A 376 -15.00 -8.44 12.72
N ASP A 377 -15.72 -9.10 13.60
CA ASP A 377 -15.22 -10.31 14.27
C ASP A 377 -14.96 -11.45 13.26
N TYR A 378 -15.76 -11.52 12.17
CA TYR A 378 -15.48 -12.46 11.08
C TYR A 378 -14.13 -12.17 10.42
N ALA A 379 -13.86 -10.92 10.08
CA ALA A 379 -12.58 -10.50 9.50
C ALA A 379 -11.39 -10.76 10.44
N LEU A 380 -11.59 -10.61 11.75
CA LEU A 380 -10.57 -10.78 12.79
C LEU A 380 -10.33 -12.24 13.20
N GLY A 381 -11.29 -13.16 12.93
CA GLY A 381 -11.02 -14.57 13.20
C GLY A 381 -12.16 -15.45 13.69
N SER A 382 -13.42 -14.97 13.85
CA SER A 382 -14.53 -15.80 14.35
C SER A 382 -14.89 -16.96 13.40
N SER A 383 -14.49 -16.86 12.13
CA SER A 383 -14.60 -17.95 11.14
C SER A 383 -13.60 -19.10 11.36
N GLY A 384 -12.66 -18.96 12.30
CA GLY A 384 -11.57 -19.90 12.56
C GLY A 384 -10.22 -19.48 11.98
N ARG A 385 -10.15 -18.33 11.30
CA ARG A 385 -8.91 -17.70 10.84
C ARG A 385 -9.10 -16.18 10.71
N SER A 386 -8.03 -15.43 10.88
CA SER A 386 -8.00 -14.00 10.52
C SER A 386 -7.83 -13.81 9.01
N PHE A 387 -8.40 -12.73 8.49
CA PHE A 387 -8.19 -12.23 7.14
C PHE A 387 -7.34 -10.95 7.11
N VAL A 388 -6.70 -10.61 8.23
CA VAL A 388 -5.83 -9.45 8.39
C VAL A 388 -4.39 -9.91 8.52
N VAL A 389 -3.52 -9.45 7.62
CA VAL A 389 -2.10 -9.83 7.63
C VAL A 389 -1.43 -9.41 8.94
N GLY A 390 -0.74 -10.33 9.57
CA GLY A 390 -0.02 -10.08 10.82
C GLY A 390 -0.91 -9.92 12.06
N PHE A 391 -2.20 -10.27 12.01
CA PHE A 391 -3.14 -10.19 13.14
C PHE A 391 -3.90 -11.51 13.36
N GLY A 392 -4.10 -11.87 14.61
CA GLY A 392 -4.98 -12.97 15.02
C GLY A 392 -4.45 -14.37 14.71
N VAL A 393 -5.38 -15.33 14.59
CA VAL A 393 -5.06 -16.75 14.40
C VAL A 393 -5.01 -17.07 12.91
N ASN A 394 -3.94 -17.74 12.48
CA ASN A 394 -3.77 -18.23 11.12
C ASN A 394 -3.97 -17.13 10.04
N PRO A 395 -3.29 -15.95 10.19
CA PRO A 395 -3.47 -14.83 9.27
C PRO A 395 -2.93 -15.13 7.87
N PRO A 396 -3.34 -14.37 6.84
CA PRO A 396 -2.73 -14.43 5.51
C PRO A 396 -1.23 -14.14 5.57
N LYS A 397 -0.45 -14.90 4.79
CA LYS A 397 1.02 -14.76 4.69
C LYS A 397 1.48 -14.45 3.27
N ARG A 398 0.61 -14.63 2.29
CA ARG A 398 0.93 -14.49 0.87
C ARG A 398 -0.09 -13.61 0.14
N PRO A 399 -0.36 -12.37 0.64
CA PRO A 399 -1.28 -11.48 -0.06
C PRO A 399 -0.78 -11.19 -1.49
N HIS A 400 -1.70 -10.93 -2.42
CA HIS A 400 -1.35 -10.54 -3.78
C HIS A 400 -0.79 -9.10 -3.79
N HIS A 401 0.51 -8.96 -3.46
CA HIS A 401 1.17 -7.65 -3.32
C HIS A 401 2.65 -7.74 -3.74
N ARG A 402 3.01 -7.04 -4.82
CA ARG A 402 4.33 -7.12 -5.47
C ARG A 402 5.47 -6.68 -4.54
N THR A 403 5.35 -5.52 -3.92
CA THR A 403 6.41 -4.98 -3.05
C THR A 403 6.60 -5.82 -1.79
N ALA A 404 5.54 -6.31 -1.15
CA ALA A 404 5.66 -7.20 0.02
C ALA A 404 6.22 -8.58 -0.35
N HIS A 405 5.88 -9.10 -1.53
CA HIS A 405 6.50 -10.33 -2.06
C HIS A 405 7.99 -10.11 -2.35
N SER A 406 8.35 -8.94 -2.89
CA SER A 406 9.72 -8.51 -3.17
C SER A 406 10.52 -9.51 -4.02
N SER A 407 9.91 -9.92 -5.14
CA SER A 407 10.57 -10.80 -6.10
C SER A 407 11.76 -10.10 -6.78
N TRP A 408 12.90 -10.78 -6.81
CA TRP A 408 14.03 -10.33 -7.62
C TRP A 408 13.98 -10.85 -9.06
N ALA A 409 13.10 -11.83 -9.32
CA ALA A 409 13.11 -12.61 -10.56
C ALA A 409 11.92 -12.31 -11.48
N ASP A 410 11.13 -11.25 -11.20
CA ASP A 410 9.90 -10.95 -11.94
C ASP A 410 8.95 -12.17 -11.98
N SER A 411 8.64 -12.71 -10.81
CA SER A 411 7.89 -13.96 -10.70
C SER A 411 7.19 -14.07 -9.35
N MET A 412 5.91 -14.44 -9.34
CA MET A 412 5.14 -14.76 -8.13
C MET A 412 5.65 -16.03 -7.41
N ASN A 413 6.51 -16.81 -8.07
CA ASN A 413 7.03 -18.07 -7.53
C ASN A 413 8.48 -17.97 -7.04
N THR A 414 9.10 -16.77 -7.12
CA THR A 414 10.50 -16.58 -6.73
C THR A 414 10.67 -15.27 -5.95
N PRO A 415 10.92 -15.38 -4.63
CA PRO A 415 10.89 -16.61 -3.83
C PRO A 415 9.48 -17.19 -3.72
N ASN A 416 9.33 -18.41 -3.21
CA ASN A 416 8.02 -19.03 -2.99
C ASN A 416 7.35 -18.61 -1.67
N TYR A 417 7.80 -17.50 -1.09
CA TYR A 417 7.30 -16.88 0.14
C TYR A 417 7.39 -15.36 0.02
N HIS A 418 6.63 -14.63 0.83
CA HIS A 418 6.78 -13.18 0.97
C HIS A 418 8.01 -12.86 1.80
N ARG A 419 8.80 -11.91 1.32
CA ARG A 419 9.99 -11.44 2.06
C ARG A 419 9.60 -10.48 3.18
N HIS A 420 8.45 -9.81 3.04
CA HIS A 420 7.97 -8.79 3.98
C HIS A 420 6.56 -9.09 4.46
N VAL A 421 6.27 -8.71 5.69
CA VAL A 421 4.95 -8.83 6.29
C VAL A 421 4.19 -7.51 6.08
N LEU A 422 3.16 -7.54 5.25
CA LEU A 422 2.30 -6.39 4.98
C LEU A 422 1.28 -6.20 6.12
N ILE A 423 1.77 -5.79 7.30
CA ILE A 423 1.00 -5.73 8.54
C ILE A 423 -0.27 -4.91 8.36
N GLY A 424 -1.41 -5.47 8.78
CA GLY A 424 -2.68 -4.77 8.84
C GLY A 424 -3.48 -4.74 7.54
N ALA A 425 -2.95 -5.30 6.45
CA ALA A 425 -3.70 -5.41 5.21
C ALA A 425 -4.87 -6.38 5.35
N LEU A 426 -6.07 -5.93 5.02
CA LEU A 426 -7.27 -6.77 4.88
C LEU A 426 -7.26 -7.40 3.49
N VAL A 427 -7.27 -8.74 3.41
CA VAL A 427 -7.38 -9.43 2.13
C VAL A 427 -8.83 -9.45 1.63
N GLY A 428 -9.02 -9.70 0.33
CA GLY A 428 -10.34 -9.75 -0.31
C GLY A 428 -11.35 -10.64 0.38
N GLY A 429 -10.91 -11.76 0.96
CA GLY A 429 -11.75 -12.63 1.78
C GLY A 429 -12.13 -13.95 1.12
N PRO A 430 -13.00 -14.73 1.77
CA PRO A 430 -13.37 -16.07 1.32
C PRO A 430 -14.37 -16.05 0.15
N GLY A 431 -14.58 -17.22 -0.43
CA GLY A 431 -15.74 -17.50 -1.28
C GLY A 431 -17.06 -17.57 -0.50
N SER A 432 -18.16 -17.68 -1.21
CA SER A 432 -19.52 -17.77 -0.61
C SER A 432 -19.74 -18.99 0.30
N ASP A 433 -18.84 -19.96 0.26
CA ASP A 433 -18.81 -21.19 1.07
C ASP A 433 -17.77 -21.16 2.20
N ASP A 434 -17.20 -19.98 2.51
CA ASP A 434 -16.08 -19.76 3.43
C ASP A 434 -14.76 -20.41 2.99
N SER A 435 -14.63 -20.87 1.76
CA SER A 435 -13.36 -21.36 1.23
C SER A 435 -12.36 -20.22 1.01
N TYR A 436 -11.11 -20.46 1.38
CA TYR A 436 -10.03 -19.48 1.22
C TYR A 436 -8.68 -20.19 1.06
N THR A 437 -7.92 -19.74 0.08
CA THR A 437 -6.56 -20.22 -0.15
C THR A 437 -5.58 -19.05 -0.07
N ASP A 438 -4.61 -19.13 0.86
CA ASP A 438 -3.56 -18.13 1.03
C ASP A 438 -2.48 -18.33 -0.03
N ASP A 439 -2.71 -17.80 -1.23
CA ASP A 439 -1.82 -17.91 -2.38
C ASP A 439 -1.65 -16.56 -3.07
N VAL A 440 -0.40 -16.19 -3.35
CA VAL A 440 -0.05 -14.91 -4.00
C VAL A 440 -0.67 -14.76 -5.39
N SER A 441 -0.92 -15.86 -6.09
CA SER A 441 -1.55 -15.82 -7.42
C SER A 441 -3.08 -15.69 -7.38
N ASN A 442 -3.69 -15.85 -6.20
CA ASN A 442 -5.14 -15.72 -6.03
C ASN A 442 -5.51 -14.26 -5.74
N TYR A 443 -5.56 -13.43 -6.78
CA TYR A 443 -5.90 -12.02 -6.67
C TYR A 443 -7.38 -11.76 -6.32
N VAL A 444 -8.28 -12.71 -6.46
CA VAL A 444 -9.70 -12.55 -6.09
C VAL A 444 -9.90 -12.55 -4.57
N ASN A 445 -9.32 -13.55 -3.89
CA ASN A 445 -9.49 -13.71 -2.44
C ASN A 445 -8.36 -13.07 -1.62
N ASN A 446 -7.17 -12.92 -2.21
CA ASN A 446 -5.95 -12.56 -1.49
C ASN A 446 -5.38 -11.19 -1.90
N GLU A 447 -6.07 -10.45 -2.76
CA GLU A 447 -5.74 -9.05 -3.03
C GLU A 447 -5.91 -8.21 -1.76
N VAL A 448 -5.11 -7.17 -1.67
CA VAL A 448 -5.19 -6.11 -0.67
C VAL A 448 -5.21 -4.78 -1.40
N ALA A 449 -5.98 -3.81 -0.92
CA ALA A 449 -6.09 -2.52 -1.56
C ALA A 449 -6.38 -1.40 -0.55
N CYS A 450 -6.12 -0.16 -0.93
CA CYS A 450 -6.41 1.00 -0.09
C CYS A 450 -7.90 1.08 0.25
N ASP A 451 -8.78 0.83 -0.72
CA ASP A 451 -10.23 0.84 -0.52
C ASP A 451 -10.72 -0.31 0.36
N TYR A 452 -10.03 -1.47 0.36
CA TYR A 452 -10.39 -2.59 1.24
C TYR A 452 -10.21 -2.24 2.72
N ASN A 453 -9.14 -1.55 3.05
CA ASN A 453 -8.84 -1.14 4.42
C ASN A 453 -9.67 0.09 4.87
N ALA A 454 -10.19 0.90 3.96
CA ALA A 454 -10.76 2.20 4.30
C ALA A 454 -11.98 2.09 5.23
N GLY A 455 -13.02 1.37 4.81
CA GLY A 455 -14.19 1.11 5.66
C GLY A 455 -13.86 0.25 6.88
N PHE A 456 -12.89 -0.67 6.74
CA PHE A 456 -12.42 -1.51 7.84
C PHE A 456 -11.77 -0.70 8.96
N VAL A 457 -10.94 0.31 8.65
CA VAL A 457 -10.37 1.23 9.67
C VAL A 457 -11.48 1.97 10.41
N GLY A 458 -12.47 2.51 9.68
CA GLY A 458 -13.63 3.18 10.30
C GLY A 458 -14.40 2.26 11.23
N ALA A 459 -14.72 1.05 10.78
CA ALA A 459 -15.41 0.07 11.60
C ALA A 459 -14.61 -0.35 12.83
N LEU A 460 -13.28 -0.54 12.70
CA LEU A 460 -12.41 -0.86 13.83
C LEU A 460 -12.33 0.30 14.85
N ALA A 461 -12.35 1.56 14.39
CA ALA A 461 -12.39 2.70 15.30
C ALA A 461 -13.69 2.69 16.13
N LYS A 462 -14.83 2.36 15.52
CA LYS A 462 -16.11 2.19 16.22
C LYS A 462 -16.11 0.98 17.16
N MET A 463 -15.54 -0.15 16.74
CA MET A 463 -15.38 -1.31 17.64
C MET A 463 -14.46 -1.00 18.82
N TYR A 464 -13.38 -0.26 18.61
CA TYR A 464 -12.52 0.18 19.70
C TYR A 464 -13.24 1.16 20.65
N GLU A 465 -14.08 2.04 20.13
CA GLU A 465 -14.90 2.97 20.92
C GLU A 465 -15.81 2.21 21.88
N ASP A 466 -16.51 1.19 21.38
CA ASP A 466 -17.51 0.42 22.14
C ASP A 466 -16.90 -0.65 23.05
N TYR A 467 -15.88 -1.37 22.58
CA TYR A 467 -15.38 -2.59 23.22
C TYR A 467 -13.94 -2.44 23.72
N GLY A 468 -13.20 -1.41 23.30
CA GLY A 468 -11.82 -1.19 23.72
C GLY A 468 -10.80 -2.13 23.05
N GLY A 469 -9.72 -2.35 23.74
CA GLY A 469 -8.57 -3.13 23.26
C GLY A 469 -7.27 -2.44 23.64
N THR A 470 -6.13 -3.11 23.45
CA THR A 470 -4.82 -2.57 23.84
C THR A 470 -3.92 -2.51 22.60
N PRO A 471 -3.61 -1.32 22.06
CA PRO A 471 -2.60 -1.15 21.02
C PRO A 471 -1.22 -1.63 21.49
N ILE A 472 -0.40 -2.12 20.57
CA ILE A 472 0.98 -2.51 20.86
C ILE A 472 1.81 -1.24 21.06
N PRO A 473 2.50 -1.07 22.22
CA PRO A 473 3.35 0.09 22.43
C PRO A 473 4.49 0.16 21.41
N ASN A 474 4.67 1.34 20.77
CA ASN A 474 5.74 1.58 19.79
C ASN A 474 5.82 0.55 18.67
N LEU A 475 4.66 0.15 18.14
CA LEU A 475 4.62 -0.80 17.03
C LEU A 475 5.46 -0.31 15.85
N THR A 476 6.36 -1.18 15.40
CA THR A 476 7.14 -1.02 14.17
C THR A 476 7.04 -2.28 13.32
N ALA A 477 7.32 -2.14 12.05
CA ALA A 477 7.46 -3.22 11.09
C ALA A 477 8.92 -3.40 10.65
N PHE A 478 9.87 -3.17 11.58
CA PHE A 478 11.27 -3.46 11.32
C PHE A 478 11.47 -4.97 11.28
N GLU A 479 12.09 -5.43 10.19
CA GLU A 479 12.35 -6.83 9.93
C GLU A 479 13.86 -7.12 10.03
N GLU A 480 14.20 -8.33 10.44
CA GLU A 480 15.56 -8.84 10.34
C GLU A 480 15.90 -9.19 8.89
N ILE A 481 17.07 -8.79 8.41
CA ILE A 481 17.56 -9.13 7.08
C ILE A 481 18.00 -10.59 7.11
N THR A 482 17.21 -11.47 6.50
CA THR A 482 17.40 -12.92 6.58
C THR A 482 18.20 -13.51 5.41
N ASN A 483 18.44 -12.73 4.35
CA ASN A 483 19.12 -13.19 3.14
C ASN A 483 20.25 -12.23 2.76
N ASP A 484 21.34 -12.77 2.18
CA ASP A 484 22.35 -11.92 1.56
C ASP A 484 21.76 -11.17 0.37
N GLU A 485 21.87 -9.85 0.40
CA GLU A 485 21.34 -8.97 -0.62
C GLU A 485 22.24 -8.90 -1.85
N PHE A 486 23.55 -8.87 -1.64
CA PHE A 486 24.56 -8.87 -2.68
C PHE A 486 25.49 -10.05 -2.47
N PHE A 487 25.85 -10.74 -3.54
CA PHE A 487 26.78 -11.85 -3.48
C PHE A 487 27.27 -12.26 -4.86
N VAL A 488 28.38 -13.00 -4.91
CA VAL A 488 28.88 -13.63 -6.13
C VAL A 488 28.64 -15.13 -6.08
N MET A 489 28.13 -15.67 -7.18
CA MET A 489 28.22 -17.09 -7.50
C MET A 489 29.34 -17.29 -8.50
N ALA A 490 30.30 -18.18 -8.21
CA ALA A 490 31.45 -18.40 -9.08
C ALA A 490 31.75 -19.89 -9.30
N GLY A 491 32.43 -20.16 -10.39
CA GLY A 491 32.89 -21.50 -10.74
C GLY A 491 33.97 -21.45 -11.83
N ILE A 492 34.52 -22.61 -12.16
CA ILE A 492 35.56 -22.77 -13.19
C ILE A 492 34.88 -22.85 -14.55
N ASN A 493 35.16 -21.91 -15.45
CA ASN A 493 34.76 -21.99 -16.84
C ASN A 493 35.75 -22.86 -17.67
N ALA A 494 37.02 -22.60 -17.52
CA ALA A 494 38.09 -23.39 -18.13
C ALA A 494 39.39 -23.30 -17.29
N GLN A 495 40.24 -24.30 -17.38
CA GLN A 495 41.57 -24.25 -16.74
C GLN A 495 42.60 -25.03 -17.57
N GLY A 496 43.85 -24.67 -17.41
CA GLY A 496 44.99 -25.28 -18.07
C GLY A 496 46.26 -25.23 -17.22
N GLN A 497 47.40 -25.64 -17.79
CA GLN A 497 48.69 -25.67 -17.06
C GLN A 497 49.19 -24.26 -16.69
N ASN A 498 48.76 -23.23 -17.40
CA ASN A 498 49.22 -21.85 -17.23
C ASN A 498 48.06 -20.85 -17.05
N PHE A 499 46.81 -21.28 -16.86
CA PHE A 499 45.69 -20.36 -16.70
C PHE A 499 44.53 -20.96 -15.94
N ILE A 500 43.71 -20.09 -15.38
CA ILE A 500 42.34 -20.34 -14.98
C ILE A 500 41.39 -19.32 -15.62
N GLU A 501 40.21 -19.75 -15.98
CA GLU A 501 39.10 -18.88 -16.39
C GLU A 501 37.94 -19.06 -15.44
N ILE A 502 37.54 -17.98 -14.80
CA ILE A 502 36.49 -17.92 -13.81
C ILE A 502 35.19 -17.46 -14.49
N LYS A 503 34.11 -18.18 -14.24
CA LYS A 503 32.75 -17.71 -14.47
C LYS A 503 32.21 -17.17 -13.16
N ALA A 504 31.84 -15.89 -13.11
CA ALA A 504 31.25 -15.27 -11.94
C ALA A 504 29.94 -14.57 -12.29
N LEU A 505 28.97 -14.64 -11.39
CA LEU A 505 27.69 -13.94 -11.48
C LEU A 505 27.54 -13.05 -10.25
N LEU A 506 27.54 -11.75 -10.44
CA LEU A 506 27.22 -10.79 -9.39
C LEU A 506 25.71 -10.67 -9.28
N HIS A 507 25.16 -10.93 -8.10
CA HIS A 507 23.74 -10.88 -7.79
C HIS A 507 23.41 -9.64 -6.95
N ASN A 508 22.25 -9.02 -7.26
CA ASN A 508 21.54 -8.08 -6.40
C ASN A 508 20.13 -8.63 -6.13
N GLN A 509 19.91 -9.06 -4.91
CA GLN A 509 18.63 -9.50 -4.39
C GLN A 509 18.21 -8.64 -3.19
N SER A 510 18.57 -7.33 -3.23
CA SER A 510 18.20 -6.40 -2.16
C SER A 510 16.70 -6.34 -1.93
N GLY A 511 16.28 -6.09 -0.71
CA GLY A 511 14.87 -6.07 -0.31
C GLY A 511 14.60 -5.28 0.97
N TRP A 512 15.62 -4.78 1.66
CA TRP A 512 15.47 -4.00 2.89
C TRP A 512 16.15 -2.62 2.83
N PRO A 513 15.63 -1.71 1.99
CA PRO A 513 14.71 -1.87 0.86
C PRO A 513 15.40 -2.41 -0.41
N ALA A 514 14.62 -2.77 -1.41
CA ALA A 514 15.15 -3.06 -2.74
C ALA A 514 15.81 -1.82 -3.32
N ARG A 515 16.97 -2.00 -4.00
CA ARG A 515 17.73 -0.88 -4.56
C ARG A 515 18.47 -1.23 -5.84
N ILE A 516 18.70 -0.23 -6.67
CA ILE A 516 19.50 -0.35 -7.87
C ILE A 516 20.97 -0.19 -7.47
N GLY A 517 21.80 -1.20 -7.76
CA GLY A 517 23.23 -1.10 -7.66
C GLY A 517 23.83 -0.70 -9.01
N ASP A 518 24.35 0.50 -9.13
CA ASP A 518 25.00 1.02 -10.33
C ASP A 518 26.50 1.30 -10.16
N LYS A 519 27.04 0.96 -8.96
CA LYS A 519 28.46 1.06 -8.60
C LYS A 519 28.97 -0.23 -7.94
N LEU A 520 28.36 -1.36 -8.30
CA LEU A 520 28.77 -2.65 -7.74
C LEU A 520 30.05 -3.13 -8.37
N SER A 521 30.93 -3.71 -7.55
CA SER A 521 32.14 -4.41 -7.98
C SER A 521 32.41 -5.63 -7.12
N PHE A 522 33.30 -6.50 -7.57
CA PHE A 522 33.84 -7.57 -6.74
C PHE A 522 35.30 -7.81 -7.02
N ARG A 523 36.03 -8.43 -6.07
CA ARG A 523 37.45 -8.74 -6.19
C ARG A 523 37.67 -10.24 -6.11
N TYR A 524 38.50 -10.74 -7.06
CA TYR A 524 39.02 -12.11 -7.06
C TYR A 524 40.47 -12.08 -6.65
N PHE A 525 40.80 -12.65 -5.50
CA PHE A 525 42.14 -12.63 -4.90
C PHE A 525 42.96 -13.86 -5.34
N ILE A 526 44.19 -13.62 -5.78
CA ILE A 526 45.14 -14.62 -6.25
C ILE A 526 46.46 -14.50 -5.47
N ASP A 527 47.16 -15.63 -5.31
CA ASP A 527 48.49 -15.72 -4.78
C ASP A 527 49.45 -16.01 -5.94
N LEU A 528 50.42 -15.13 -6.19
CA LEU A 528 51.39 -15.23 -7.27
C LEU A 528 52.74 -15.79 -6.80
N THR A 529 52.82 -16.51 -5.67
CA THR A 529 54.06 -17.06 -5.13
C THR A 529 54.77 -17.97 -6.12
N GLU A 530 54.06 -18.88 -6.78
CA GLU A 530 54.62 -19.79 -7.77
C GLU A 530 55.12 -19.06 -9.04
N VAL A 531 54.51 -17.92 -9.38
CA VAL A 531 54.94 -17.06 -10.50
C VAL A 531 56.27 -16.42 -10.19
N ILE A 532 56.40 -15.87 -8.98
CA ILE A 532 57.64 -15.21 -8.51
C ILE A 532 58.75 -16.24 -8.33
N GLU A 533 58.50 -17.42 -7.75
CA GLU A 533 59.45 -18.52 -7.60
C GLU A 533 59.93 -19.07 -8.95
N ALA A 534 59.09 -19.03 -9.98
CA ALA A 534 59.45 -19.42 -11.34
C ALA A 534 60.25 -18.33 -12.09
N GLY A 535 60.53 -17.18 -11.45
CA GLY A 535 61.34 -16.10 -12.02
C GLY A 535 60.57 -15.10 -12.89
N TYR A 536 59.26 -15.14 -12.84
CA TYR A 536 58.38 -14.17 -13.51
C TYR A 536 57.87 -13.11 -12.52
N GLY A 537 57.22 -12.06 -13.02
CA GLY A 537 56.63 -11.00 -12.22
C GLY A 537 55.14 -10.81 -12.48
N VAL A 538 54.50 -9.95 -11.67
CA VAL A 538 53.09 -9.61 -11.80
C VAL A 538 52.74 -9.08 -13.21
N ASN A 539 53.68 -8.39 -13.87
CA ASN A 539 53.47 -7.84 -15.21
C ASN A 539 53.46 -8.91 -16.33
N ASP A 540 53.88 -10.14 -16.03
CA ASP A 540 53.83 -11.27 -16.96
C ASP A 540 52.49 -11.97 -16.94
N ILE A 541 51.61 -11.65 -15.96
CA ILE A 541 50.25 -12.17 -15.88
C ILE A 541 49.32 -11.37 -16.78
N THR A 542 48.58 -12.07 -17.61
CA THR A 542 47.60 -11.45 -18.52
C THR A 542 46.19 -11.71 -18.06
N ILE A 543 45.36 -10.64 -18.09
CA ILE A 543 43.92 -10.71 -17.81
C ILE A 543 43.16 -10.49 -19.11
N SER A 544 42.21 -11.36 -19.41
CA SER A 544 41.36 -11.23 -20.59
C SER A 544 39.91 -11.63 -20.28
N THR A 545 38.98 -11.04 -21.01
CA THR A 545 37.55 -11.38 -20.89
C THR A 545 36.92 -11.37 -22.28
N ASN A 546 36.08 -12.41 -22.54
CA ASN A 546 35.30 -12.52 -23.76
C ASN A 546 33.80 -12.31 -23.50
N TYR A 547 33.41 -12.33 -22.24
CA TYR A 547 32.02 -12.11 -21.81
C TYR A 547 32.00 -11.35 -20.47
N ASN A 548 31.53 -10.11 -20.47
CA ASN A 548 31.63 -9.23 -19.29
C ASN A 548 30.34 -8.53 -18.86
N SER A 549 29.22 -8.63 -19.60
CA SER A 549 27.93 -8.00 -19.31
C SER A 549 28.01 -6.52 -18.89
N GLY A 550 29.00 -5.77 -19.42
CA GLY A 550 29.24 -4.38 -19.10
C GLY A 550 30.27 -4.13 -18.01
N ALA A 551 30.84 -5.16 -17.41
CA ALA A 551 31.91 -5.00 -16.42
C ALA A 551 33.24 -4.58 -17.09
N LYS A 552 34.04 -3.77 -16.37
CA LYS A 552 35.45 -3.54 -16.64
C LYS A 552 36.25 -4.49 -15.76
N VAL A 553 37.09 -5.33 -16.36
CA VAL A 553 37.98 -6.27 -15.66
C VAL A 553 39.40 -5.76 -15.72
N THR A 554 40.04 -5.55 -14.58
CA THR A 554 41.41 -5.03 -14.47
C THR A 554 42.21 -5.77 -13.42
N GLY A 555 43.53 -5.70 -13.53
CA GLY A 555 44.49 -6.30 -12.59
C GLY A 555 45.63 -7.06 -13.31
N PRO A 556 46.45 -7.78 -12.55
CA PRO A 556 46.44 -7.90 -11.07
C PRO A 556 46.81 -6.59 -10.38
N HIS A 557 46.00 -6.22 -9.36
CA HIS A 557 46.26 -5.08 -8.49
C HIS A 557 46.91 -5.55 -7.18
N PRO A 558 47.86 -4.80 -6.58
CA PRO A 558 48.49 -5.20 -5.32
C PRO A 558 47.49 -5.17 -4.15
N TRP A 559 47.50 -6.24 -3.35
CA TRP A 559 46.80 -6.31 -2.06
C TRP A 559 47.80 -6.41 -0.90
N ASN A 560 48.47 -7.54 -0.75
CA ASN A 560 49.55 -7.74 0.19
C ASN A 560 50.81 -8.23 -0.58
N VAL A 561 51.60 -7.28 -1.05
CA VAL A 561 52.76 -7.57 -1.90
C VAL A 561 53.85 -8.37 -1.15
N ALA A 562 53.92 -8.25 0.19
CA ALA A 562 54.88 -8.99 1.00
C ALA A 562 54.58 -10.51 1.02
N GLU A 563 53.31 -10.87 0.79
CA GLU A 563 52.82 -12.25 0.71
C GLU A 563 52.46 -12.66 -0.72
N ASN A 564 52.82 -11.88 -1.73
CA ASN A 564 52.48 -12.07 -3.15
C ASN A 564 50.99 -12.14 -3.48
N ILE A 565 50.15 -11.51 -2.64
CA ILE A 565 48.70 -11.50 -2.85
C ILE A 565 48.29 -10.28 -3.67
N TYR A 566 47.55 -10.55 -4.74
CA TYR A 566 47.00 -9.59 -5.67
C TYR A 566 45.52 -9.86 -5.89
N TYR A 567 44.80 -8.93 -6.56
CA TYR A 567 43.39 -9.15 -6.92
C TYR A 567 43.07 -8.70 -8.34
N ILE A 568 42.10 -9.35 -8.92
CA ILE A 568 41.44 -8.93 -10.15
C ILE A 568 40.20 -8.16 -9.73
N ASP A 569 40.06 -6.94 -10.21
CA ASP A 569 38.90 -6.08 -9.98
C ASP A 569 37.91 -6.21 -11.13
N VAL A 570 36.66 -6.50 -10.79
CA VAL A 570 35.52 -6.62 -11.73
C VAL A 570 34.51 -5.56 -11.36
N ASP A 571 34.53 -4.45 -12.10
CA ASP A 571 33.81 -3.23 -11.83
C ASP A 571 32.62 -3.07 -12.79
N PHE A 572 31.40 -3.04 -12.25
CA PHE A 572 30.14 -2.82 -12.97
C PHE A 572 29.64 -1.37 -12.88
N THR A 573 30.45 -0.42 -12.44
CA THR A 573 30.05 1.01 -12.35
C THR A 573 29.44 1.49 -13.68
N GLY A 574 28.23 2.07 -13.59
CA GLY A 574 27.43 2.50 -14.75
C GLY A 574 26.48 1.41 -15.31
N THR A 575 26.55 0.18 -14.81
CA THR A 575 25.63 -0.91 -15.16
C THR A 575 24.63 -1.13 -14.04
N LYS A 576 23.34 -0.89 -14.30
CA LYS A 576 22.28 -1.13 -13.31
C LYS A 576 22.11 -2.63 -13.07
N ILE A 577 22.24 -3.06 -11.81
CA ILE A 577 21.92 -4.41 -11.34
C ILE A 577 20.88 -4.26 -10.24
N TYR A 578 19.67 -4.82 -10.41
CA TYR A 578 18.56 -4.59 -9.51
C TYR A 578 17.56 -5.75 -9.55
N PRO A 579 16.76 -6.00 -8.49
CA PRO A 579 15.77 -7.07 -8.42
C PRO A 579 14.58 -6.79 -9.36
N GLY A 580 14.82 -6.94 -10.68
CA GLY A 580 13.86 -6.61 -11.74
C GLY A 580 13.61 -7.73 -12.75
N GLY A 581 13.98 -8.97 -12.41
CA GLY A 581 13.75 -10.14 -13.25
C GLY A 581 14.87 -10.46 -14.23
N GLN A 582 14.80 -11.64 -14.84
CA GLN A 582 15.68 -12.16 -15.87
C GLN A 582 17.18 -11.90 -15.62
N SER A 583 17.81 -11.05 -16.45
CA SER A 583 19.21 -10.65 -16.31
C SER A 583 19.41 -9.36 -15.53
N ALA A 584 18.34 -8.71 -15.04
CA ALA A 584 18.43 -7.44 -14.31
C ALA A 584 19.08 -7.64 -12.93
N TYR A 585 18.69 -8.69 -12.21
CA TYR A 585 19.15 -8.94 -10.84
C TYR A 585 20.53 -9.61 -10.76
N ARG A 586 21.12 -10.03 -11.89
CA ARG A 586 22.43 -10.66 -11.94
C ARG A 586 23.16 -10.36 -13.23
N LYS A 587 24.48 -10.24 -13.16
CA LYS A 587 25.36 -10.05 -14.32
C LYS A 587 26.47 -11.08 -14.31
N GLU A 588 26.66 -11.75 -15.44
CA GLU A 588 27.71 -12.74 -15.63
C GLU A 588 28.95 -12.09 -16.23
N VAL A 589 30.11 -12.49 -15.73
CA VAL A 589 31.42 -12.18 -16.32
C VAL A 589 32.24 -13.45 -16.37
N GLN A 590 33.01 -13.64 -17.48
CA GLN A 590 33.98 -14.69 -17.63
C GLN A 590 35.36 -14.01 -17.87
N PHE A 591 36.28 -14.23 -16.96
CA PHE A 591 37.61 -13.64 -17.04
C PHE A 591 38.66 -14.70 -16.84
N ARG A 592 39.71 -14.62 -17.66
CA ARG A 592 40.85 -15.50 -17.64
C ARG A 592 42.06 -14.81 -17.03
N ILE A 593 42.74 -15.50 -16.12
CA ILE A 593 44.00 -15.15 -15.52
C ILE A 593 45.03 -16.13 -16.07
N ALA A 594 46.09 -15.65 -16.75
CA ALA A 594 47.05 -16.53 -17.41
C ALA A 594 48.49 -16.07 -17.17
N ALA A 595 49.34 -17.03 -16.80
CA ALA A 595 50.76 -16.95 -16.85
C ALA A 595 51.28 -17.04 -18.32
N PRO A 596 52.57 -16.78 -18.61
CA PRO A 596 53.12 -16.87 -19.95
C PRO A 596 52.86 -18.22 -20.62
N MET A 597 52.75 -18.20 -21.96
CA MET A 597 52.51 -19.41 -22.73
C MET A 597 53.63 -20.43 -22.55
N ASN A 598 53.26 -21.73 -22.57
CA ASN A 598 54.16 -22.85 -22.38
C ASN A 598 54.81 -22.97 -20.99
N THR A 599 54.21 -22.32 -19.97
CA THR A 599 54.55 -22.52 -18.55
C THR A 599 53.62 -23.57 -17.94
N ASN A 600 54.03 -24.19 -16.84
CA ASN A 600 53.27 -25.25 -16.15
C ASN A 600 53.30 -25.16 -14.62
N PHE A 601 53.63 -23.99 -14.10
CA PHE A 601 53.75 -23.74 -12.66
C PHE A 601 52.48 -23.17 -12.02
N TRP A 602 51.48 -22.78 -12.81
CA TRP A 602 50.27 -22.14 -12.31
C TRP A 602 49.56 -23.01 -11.27
N ASN A 603 49.26 -22.45 -10.10
CA ASN A 603 48.62 -23.13 -8.99
C ASN A 603 47.40 -22.34 -8.48
N ASN A 604 46.19 -22.84 -8.67
CA ASN A 604 44.98 -22.18 -8.15
C ASN A 604 44.73 -22.53 -6.67
N ASP A 605 45.35 -23.57 -6.12
CA ASP A 605 45.02 -24.08 -4.79
C ASP A 605 45.46 -23.15 -3.66
N ASN A 606 46.40 -22.24 -3.90
CA ASN A 606 46.85 -21.19 -2.98
C ASN A 606 46.01 -19.91 -3.10
N ASP A 607 45.22 -19.73 -4.15
CA ASP A 607 44.38 -18.56 -4.34
C ASP A 607 43.28 -18.46 -3.29
N TYR A 608 43.17 -17.30 -2.61
CA TYR A 608 42.15 -17.07 -1.59
C TYR A 608 40.74 -17.25 -2.13
N SER A 609 40.44 -16.70 -3.31
CA SER A 609 39.13 -16.74 -3.92
C SER A 609 38.77 -18.09 -4.56
N PHE A 610 39.72 -19.03 -4.66
CA PHE A 610 39.48 -20.36 -5.22
C PHE A 610 38.90 -21.35 -4.20
N LYS A 611 38.91 -21.06 -2.92
CA LYS A 611 38.61 -22.02 -1.84
C LYS A 611 37.25 -22.75 -2.02
N ASP A 612 36.17 -22.01 -2.25
CA ASP A 612 34.83 -22.61 -2.37
C ASP A 612 34.55 -23.17 -3.77
N ILE A 613 35.26 -22.69 -4.79
CA ILE A 613 35.05 -23.13 -6.18
C ILE A 613 35.88 -24.35 -6.55
N LYS A 614 36.83 -24.72 -5.70
CA LYS A 614 37.61 -25.93 -5.85
C LYS A 614 36.73 -27.15 -5.87
N GLY A 615 36.78 -27.95 -6.94
CA GLY A 615 35.95 -29.16 -7.11
C GLY A 615 34.56 -28.92 -7.61
N VAL A 616 34.14 -27.67 -7.86
CA VAL A 616 32.91 -27.38 -8.57
C VAL A 616 33.06 -27.83 -10.03
N SER A 617 32.13 -28.67 -10.51
CA SER A 617 32.17 -29.16 -11.89
C SER A 617 32.07 -28.00 -12.90
N SER A 618 32.83 -28.09 -14.01
CA SER A 618 32.86 -27.09 -15.06
C SER A 618 31.46 -26.63 -15.49
N GLY A 619 31.28 -25.32 -15.59
CA GLY A 619 30.01 -24.69 -15.95
C GLY A 619 29.04 -24.45 -14.80
N ASN A 620 29.20 -25.12 -13.66
CA ASN A 620 28.43 -24.84 -12.44
C ASN A 620 29.05 -23.69 -11.63
N THR A 621 28.23 -23.12 -10.74
CA THR A 621 28.64 -22.02 -9.85
C THR A 621 28.16 -22.28 -8.43
N VAL A 622 28.88 -21.78 -7.45
CA VAL A 622 28.57 -21.83 -6.03
C VAL A 622 28.65 -20.41 -5.45
N LYS A 623 27.81 -20.09 -4.49
CA LYS A 623 27.93 -18.85 -3.73
C LYS A 623 29.16 -18.94 -2.83
N THR A 624 30.00 -17.89 -2.84
CA THR A 624 31.24 -17.89 -2.07
C THR A 624 31.44 -16.57 -1.34
N VAL A 625 31.89 -16.64 -0.10
CA VAL A 625 32.30 -15.48 0.71
C VAL A 625 33.71 -15.00 0.39
N TYR A 626 34.50 -15.79 -0.35
CA TYR A 626 35.91 -15.47 -0.70
C TYR A 626 36.05 -14.62 -1.96
N ILE A 627 34.93 -14.20 -2.56
CA ILE A 627 34.85 -13.18 -3.60
C ILE A 627 34.00 -12.02 -3.08
N PRO A 628 34.61 -11.10 -2.33
CA PRO A 628 33.87 -10.00 -1.69
C PRO A 628 33.29 -9.03 -2.71
N VAL A 629 32.08 -8.52 -2.37
CA VAL A 629 31.34 -7.54 -3.17
C VAL A 629 31.37 -6.19 -2.48
N TYR A 630 31.51 -5.15 -3.31
CA TYR A 630 31.55 -3.75 -2.88
C TYR A 630 30.46 -2.95 -3.59
N ASP A 631 29.88 -1.99 -2.87
CA ASP A 631 29.01 -0.97 -3.40
C ASP A 631 29.66 0.40 -3.15
N ASP A 632 29.98 1.13 -4.23
CA ASP A 632 30.77 2.38 -4.17
C ASP A 632 32.05 2.26 -3.32
N GLY A 633 32.73 1.12 -3.42
CA GLY A 633 33.97 0.81 -2.69
C GLY A 633 33.77 0.35 -1.24
N VAL A 634 32.55 0.30 -0.74
CA VAL A 634 32.22 -0.21 0.61
C VAL A 634 31.92 -1.71 0.53
N LEU A 635 32.58 -2.52 1.38
CA LEU A 635 32.35 -3.96 1.46
C LEU A 635 30.90 -4.23 1.93
N VAL A 636 30.11 -4.91 1.09
CA VAL A 636 28.70 -5.24 1.39
C VAL A 636 28.44 -6.74 1.51
N PHE A 637 29.39 -7.58 1.07
CA PHE A 637 29.30 -9.04 1.21
C PHE A 637 30.68 -9.67 1.13
N GLY A 638 30.86 -10.80 1.82
CA GLY A 638 32.05 -11.64 1.77
C GLY A 638 33.16 -11.20 2.73
N GLN A 639 34.34 -11.74 2.52
CA GLN A 639 35.54 -11.55 3.35
C GLN A 639 36.75 -11.28 2.48
N GLU A 640 37.57 -10.36 2.93
CA GLU A 640 38.90 -10.09 2.35
C GLU A 640 39.95 -11.01 2.98
N PRO A 641 41.06 -11.34 2.26
CA PRO A 641 42.17 -12.15 2.83
C PRO A 641 42.94 -11.45 3.91
#